data_f54c04807fc1fe8b258c67e0c5a86e51
#
_entry.id   f54c04807fc1fe8b258c67e0c5a86e51
#
_cell.length_a   1.000
_cell.length_b   1.000
_cell.length_c   1.000
_cell.angle_alpha   90.00
_cell.angle_beta   90.00
_cell.angle_gamma   90.00
#
_symmetry.space_group_name_H-M   'P 1'
#
loop_
_entity.id
_entity.type
_entity.pdbx_description
1 polymer ?
#
loop_
_entity_poly.entity_id
_entity_poly.type
_entity_poly.pdbx_seq_one_letter_code
_entity_poly.pdbx_strand_id
1 'polypeptide(L)'
;MILESVSKEPKGRESVAGRVKGLFNRGRNIQALALSFGLALSLGSNGVRADINTVPLVAPLYHGGDLLQKQLFKGLELSVTTGRDLAIFSVAGMSLDAYILTLPLDAPTKARVIARLSDPFYSIPLGHFLYLFYDRYSRAENRDQFRDYLLSQYSKEQIAPWQHSLFSLEEQVKDNTEPTVEANDRREGMTLNRQLVAMLVTVYDRLFNNDDWALGKKLPEHYRYLGDSPEDLALIADIQPLIINEIGKYVGSLPEGDMRSALELIIEDGKAENAAKVNNKAQAITVTLIDFVRLNVLKAYRQYALPAQRAKAFSAWMQASLKEDPKGLSDFLASWSQRPRAVQITVDGLSQGLMQALVAPNSGPYLKEVLARDAVLSQLSPASAMGRPQHTPKQDFLRQLVKNGVTDQYYLPFFKSLYRRSENGIATGGISSTPTISVRNLPIIKTGAAVSGKGGTGIPNFHFVDRTRDRAYYFFGNDALQLENLAESRGMRTMFDRLNYLKTLNCNAQYDWNAQTSFDALVNLGLGEAIRDFGEQRCLNELSLRAEAEKGLQHSVAAVREQLEAYDRMGAWRLFSRMSLRAKLNEQLNELALLSEQAMPDYLLIYNPWPDHFAHFKGPFSDEIIAPTGELNRLDYWLGRLDKVYRDAGIYPQTLWGMAGDHGLAPVYHTLNPELVLQDALKQRGVELKISKISSDEGEGPKITNNLNPPSLHGVDLVIASTAGGNYMLDFFNSDRGWQVQPLYQELTRFKVREGKALDMVSLFADELQESLDYLVVRQSDCTLDSCSVRLVGYRNGQRRDEMISRESGVIRYQALDAKGAPELLALAQSNPYLAPLSDVQLSAKQQLLELCLGSAKGCSAEQWRSLAAMSPRPDAVVQLAHLYDEDRAGTINLFPKEGFGYNTLVPGRHAGEHYLEKDAFIGFWGETVKPGQRLGPLDNGSLAPTLYQYLTGEQVEVGDNGWGYPSVLSSLN
;
A
#
# COMPACT_ATOMS: atom_id res chain seq x y z
N MET A 1 -1.58 26.21 -29.82
CA MET A 1 -1.55 26.35 -31.31
C MET A 1 -1.21 25.06 -32.06
N ILE A 2 -0.62 24.04 -31.47
CA ILE A 2 -0.41 22.72 -32.10
C ILE A 2 -1.57 21.72 -31.80
N LEU A 3 -2.39 21.98 -30.82
CA LEU A 3 -3.56 21.16 -30.46
C LEU A 3 -4.83 21.51 -31.28
N GLU A 4 -4.92 22.68 -31.87
CA GLU A 4 -6.05 23.07 -32.74
C GLU A 4 -5.97 22.53 -34.18
N SER A 5 -4.82 21.99 -34.61
CA SER A 5 -4.69 21.44 -35.98
C SER A 5 -5.12 19.96 -36.12
N VAL A 6 -5.54 19.32 -35.02
CA VAL A 6 -5.97 17.90 -35.03
C VAL A 6 -7.51 17.75 -35.12
N SER A 7 -8.27 18.88 -35.12
CA SER A 7 -9.76 18.85 -35.12
C SER A 7 -10.41 18.91 -36.50
N LYS A 8 -9.65 18.72 -37.59
CA LYS A 8 -10.27 18.54 -38.92
C LYS A 8 -10.20 17.08 -39.34
N GLU A 9 -11.30 16.38 -39.17
CA GLU A 9 -11.51 15.01 -39.64
C GLU A 9 -11.24 14.88 -41.16
N PRO A 10 -10.43 13.94 -41.60
CA PRO A 10 -10.53 13.37 -42.95
C PRO A 10 -11.52 12.19 -42.89
N LYS A 11 -12.54 12.25 -43.66
CA LYS A 11 -13.47 11.12 -43.93
C LYS A 11 -12.67 9.88 -44.31
N GLY A 12 -12.77 8.81 -43.45
CA GLY A 12 -12.16 7.52 -43.76
C GLY A 12 -11.26 6.95 -42.66
N ARG A 13 -11.50 7.23 -41.40
CA ARG A 13 -10.77 6.58 -40.26
C ARG A 13 -11.49 5.32 -39.79
N GLU A 14 -10.83 4.17 -39.97
CA GLU A 14 -11.04 3.01 -39.09
C GLU A 14 -10.87 3.46 -37.64
N SER A 15 -11.80 3.05 -36.79
CA SER A 15 -11.79 3.39 -35.35
C SER A 15 -10.47 2.95 -34.72
N VAL A 16 -10.01 3.69 -33.73
CA VAL A 16 -8.83 3.36 -32.91
C VAL A 16 -8.93 1.93 -32.37
N ALA A 17 -10.16 1.43 -32.10
CA ALA A 17 -10.44 0.04 -31.75
C ALA A 17 -10.06 -0.96 -32.86
N GLY A 18 -10.20 -0.57 -34.13
CA GLY A 18 -9.76 -1.38 -35.27
C GLY A 18 -8.23 -1.46 -35.38
N ARG A 19 -7.52 -0.35 -35.04
CA ARG A 19 -6.06 -0.34 -35.01
C ARG A 19 -5.49 -1.10 -33.81
N VAL A 20 -6.12 -1.04 -32.65
CA VAL A 20 -5.74 -1.83 -31.48
C VAL A 20 -5.99 -3.31 -31.72
N LYS A 21 -7.13 -3.70 -32.33
CA LYS A 21 -7.34 -5.08 -32.81
C LYS A 21 -6.32 -5.50 -33.89
N GLY A 22 -5.93 -4.57 -34.77
CA GLY A 22 -4.90 -4.81 -35.75
C GLY A 22 -3.50 -4.97 -35.15
N LEU A 23 -3.19 -4.28 -34.06
CA LEU A 23 -1.96 -4.45 -33.28
C LEU A 23 -1.97 -5.72 -32.45
N PHE A 24 -3.11 -6.11 -31.85
CA PHE A 24 -3.27 -7.40 -31.17
C PHE A 24 -3.19 -8.60 -32.13
N ASN A 25 -3.76 -8.48 -33.32
CA ASN A 25 -3.55 -9.50 -34.38
C ASN A 25 -2.13 -9.45 -34.98
N ARG A 26 -1.48 -8.29 -35.02
CA ARG A 26 -0.06 -8.19 -35.34
C ARG A 26 0.82 -8.70 -34.20
N GLY A 27 0.39 -8.61 -32.93
CA GLY A 27 1.08 -9.22 -31.79
C GLY A 27 1.15 -10.76 -31.91
N ARG A 28 0.07 -11.41 -32.36
CA ARG A 28 0.11 -12.85 -32.73
C ARG A 28 1.07 -13.13 -33.91
N ASN A 29 1.10 -12.24 -34.88
CA ASN A 29 2.06 -12.34 -35.99
C ASN A 29 3.48 -11.92 -35.59
N ILE A 30 3.64 -11.05 -34.58
CA ILE A 30 4.96 -10.67 -34.04
C ILE A 30 5.50 -11.78 -33.12
N GLN A 31 4.66 -12.53 -32.40
CA GLN A 31 5.08 -13.75 -31.69
C GLN A 31 5.50 -14.84 -32.69
N ALA A 32 4.73 -15.01 -33.78
CA ALA A 32 5.12 -15.90 -34.88
C ALA A 32 6.34 -15.37 -35.68
N LEU A 33 6.46 -14.06 -35.85
CA LEU A 33 7.62 -13.42 -36.49
C LEU A 33 8.85 -13.40 -35.56
N ALA A 34 8.69 -13.20 -34.24
CA ALA A 34 9.79 -13.28 -33.28
C ALA A 34 10.31 -14.72 -33.12
N LEU A 35 9.43 -15.70 -33.15
CA LEU A 35 9.82 -17.12 -33.27
C LEU A 35 10.46 -17.44 -34.64
N SER A 36 9.93 -16.90 -35.75
CA SER A 36 10.50 -17.06 -37.08
C SER A 36 11.79 -16.23 -37.27
N PHE A 37 11.91 -15.04 -36.66
CA PHE A 37 13.11 -14.23 -36.68
C PHE A 37 14.18 -14.79 -35.75
N GLY A 38 13.81 -15.32 -34.57
CA GLY A 38 14.73 -16.07 -33.71
C GLY A 38 15.27 -17.33 -34.38
N LEU A 39 14.45 -18.07 -35.10
CA LEU A 39 14.86 -19.21 -35.92
C LEU A 39 15.66 -18.76 -37.17
N ALA A 40 15.29 -17.67 -37.84
CA ALA A 40 16.00 -17.17 -39.02
C ALA A 40 17.36 -16.53 -38.67
N LEU A 41 17.48 -15.89 -37.51
CA LEU A 41 18.74 -15.36 -36.99
C LEU A 41 19.68 -16.46 -36.49
N SER A 42 19.15 -17.64 -36.15
CA SER A 42 19.96 -18.81 -35.79
C SER A 42 20.53 -19.55 -37.02
N LEU A 43 19.99 -19.32 -38.21
CA LEU A 43 20.36 -20.03 -39.44
C LEU A 43 21.19 -19.21 -40.43
N GLY A 44 21.42 -17.94 -40.21
CA GLY A 44 22.21 -17.14 -41.15
C GLY A 44 22.59 -15.75 -40.67
N SER A 45 23.84 -15.59 -40.59
CA SER A 45 24.65 -14.40 -40.67
C SER A 45 25.21 -13.72 -39.40
N ASN A 46 26.51 -13.56 -39.50
CA ASN A 46 27.41 -12.68 -38.78
C ASN A 46 27.01 -11.20 -38.78
N GLY A 47 26.01 -10.83 -37.98
CA GLY A 47 25.68 -9.40 -37.96
C GLY A 47 24.69 -9.07 -36.82
N VAL A 48 25.17 -8.39 -35.85
CA VAL A 48 24.60 -7.87 -34.63
C VAL A 48 24.67 -8.88 -33.49
N ARG A 49 25.82 -9.08 -32.96
CA ARG A 49 26.06 -9.52 -31.58
C ARG A 49 25.70 -8.36 -30.66
N ALA A 50 24.46 -8.27 -30.22
CA ALA A 50 24.20 -7.62 -28.96
C ALA A 50 24.80 -8.53 -27.89
N ASP A 51 25.92 -8.14 -27.35
CA ASP A 51 26.69 -8.95 -26.42
C ASP A 51 25.94 -8.97 -25.07
N ILE A 52 25.41 -10.15 -24.68
CA ILE A 52 24.75 -10.36 -23.36
C ILE A 52 25.73 -9.99 -22.24
N ASN A 53 27.02 -10.00 -22.48
CA ASN A 53 28.02 -9.59 -21.51
C ASN A 53 28.04 -8.08 -21.21
N THR A 54 27.33 -7.25 -21.99
CA THR A 54 27.13 -5.81 -21.68
C THR A 54 26.10 -5.54 -20.62
N VAL A 55 25.36 -6.57 -20.14
CA VAL A 55 24.34 -6.43 -19.12
C VAL A 55 24.90 -6.91 -17.77
N PRO A 56 25.31 -5.99 -16.86
CA PRO A 56 26.16 -6.34 -15.71
C PRO A 56 25.59 -7.37 -14.74
N LEU A 57 24.26 -7.47 -14.63
CA LEU A 57 23.60 -8.39 -13.71
C LEU A 57 23.10 -9.69 -14.36
N VAL A 58 22.93 -9.70 -15.67
CA VAL A 58 22.43 -10.88 -16.39
C VAL A 58 23.57 -11.73 -16.92
N ALA A 59 24.72 -11.11 -17.25
CA ALA A 59 25.89 -11.79 -17.75
C ALA A 59 26.35 -13.00 -16.89
N PRO A 60 26.49 -12.89 -15.54
CA PRO A 60 26.92 -14.02 -14.73
C PRO A 60 25.95 -15.19 -14.74
N LEU A 61 24.67 -14.94 -14.98
CA LEU A 61 23.58 -15.92 -14.88
C LEU A 61 23.45 -16.79 -16.15
N TYR A 62 23.93 -16.27 -17.26
CA TYR A 62 23.94 -16.98 -18.55
C TYR A 62 25.28 -17.66 -18.85
N HIS A 63 26.30 -17.49 -18.02
CA HIS A 63 27.59 -18.19 -18.16
C HIS A 63 27.41 -19.69 -17.85
N GLY A 64 27.33 -20.48 -18.89
CA GLY A 64 27.24 -21.94 -18.80
C GLY A 64 26.11 -22.57 -19.59
N GLY A 65 25.22 -21.77 -20.20
CA GLY A 65 24.18 -22.30 -21.08
C GLY A 65 24.53 -22.22 -22.54
N ASP A 66 23.83 -23.03 -23.37
CA ASP A 66 23.99 -23.02 -24.82
C ASP A 66 23.69 -21.64 -25.42
N LEU A 67 24.50 -21.20 -26.38
CA LEU A 67 24.40 -19.89 -27.03
C LEU A 67 23.04 -19.66 -27.70
N LEU A 68 22.44 -20.72 -28.24
CA LEU A 68 21.13 -20.71 -28.89
C LEU A 68 19.99 -20.43 -27.85
N GLN A 69 20.07 -21.06 -26.70
CA GLN A 69 19.12 -20.88 -25.61
C GLN A 69 19.18 -19.47 -25.04
N LYS A 70 20.40 -18.90 -24.93
CA LYS A 70 20.61 -17.50 -24.49
C LYS A 70 19.97 -16.48 -25.43
N GLN A 71 20.09 -16.69 -26.74
CA GLN A 71 19.47 -15.81 -27.74
C GLN A 71 17.96 -15.92 -27.77
N LEU A 72 17.42 -17.13 -27.58
CA LEU A 72 15.97 -17.35 -27.52
C LEU A 72 15.35 -16.67 -26.30
N PHE A 73 15.97 -16.79 -25.12
CA PHE A 73 15.52 -16.13 -23.89
C PHE A 73 15.58 -14.62 -24.01
N LYS A 74 16.63 -14.07 -24.59
CA LYS A 74 16.77 -12.64 -24.83
C LYS A 74 15.71 -12.10 -25.80
N GLY A 75 15.40 -12.84 -26.85
CA GLY A 75 14.34 -12.49 -27.79
C GLY A 75 12.94 -12.51 -27.14
N LEU A 76 12.68 -13.46 -26.28
CA LEU A 76 11.45 -13.55 -25.49
C LEU A 76 11.34 -12.41 -24.45
N GLU A 77 12.42 -12.12 -23.74
CA GLU A 77 12.49 -11.00 -22.79
C GLU A 77 12.22 -9.66 -23.47
N LEU A 78 12.86 -9.42 -24.60
CA LEU A 78 12.67 -8.20 -25.40
C LEU A 78 11.22 -8.05 -25.88
N SER A 79 10.63 -9.11 -26.41
CA SER A 79 9.26 -9.03 -26.93
C SER A 79 8.22 -8.90 -25.83
N VAL A 80 8.39 -9.55 -24.69
CA VAL A 80 7.47 -9.43 -23.53
C VAL A 80 7.60 -8.05 -22.91
N THR A 81 8.82 -7.52 -22.71
CA THR A 81 9.03 -6.21 -22.11
C THR A 81 8.56 -5.10 -23.03
N THR A 82 8.96 -5.11 -24.28
CA THR A 82 8.56 -4.08 -25.25
C THR A 82 7.05 -4.13 -25.50
N GLY A 83 6.45 -5.30 -25.60
CA GLY A 83 5.00 -5.47 -25.76
C GLY A 83 4.25 -4.98 -24.55
N ARG A 84 4.76 -5.21 -23.34
CA ARG A 84 4.17 -4.78 -22.09
C ARG A 84 4.30 -3.27 -21.89
N ASP A 85 5.48 -2.70 -22.10
CA ASP A 85 5.70 -1.26 -21.97
C ASP A 85 4.89 -0.49 -23.01
N LEU A 86 4.80 -0.99 -24.24
CA LEU A 86 3.93 -0.45 -25.28
C LEU A 86 2.44 -0.58 -24.91
N ALA A 87 2.01 -1.70 -24.28
CA ALA A 87 0.64 -1.87 -23.83
C ALA A 87 0.30 -0.89 -22.70
N ILE A 88 1.20 -0.68 -21.78
CA ILE A 88 1.05 0.26 -20.67
C ILE A 88 0.91 1.70 -21.19
N PHE A 89 1.78 2.13 -22.08
CA PHE A 89 1.71 3.47 -22.69
C PHE A 89 0.56 3.61 -23.68
N SER A 90 0.11 2.53 -24.30
CA SER A 90 -1.07 2.54 -25.18
C SER A 90 -2.37 2.69 -24.39
N VAL A 91 -2.46 2.11 -23.19
CA VAL A 91 -3.59 2.35 -22.27
C VAL A 91 -3.62 3.82 -21.83
N ALA A 92 -2.45 4.44 -21.74
CA ALA A 92 -2.31 5.86 -21.45
C ALA A 92 -2.48 6.77 -22.68
N GLY A 93 -2.83 6.22 -23.84
CA GLY A 93 -3.02 6.96 -25.08
C GLY A 93 -1.72 7.45 -25.77
N MET A 94 -0.56 7.05 -25.24
CA MET A 94 0.74 7.50 -25.75
C MET A 94 1.79 6.41 -25.56
N SER A 95 2.61 6.15 -26.58
CA SER A 95 3.76 5.25 -26.46
C SER A 95 4.93 5.94 -25.73
N LEU A 96 5.84 5.16 -25.14
CA LEU A 96 6.99 5.71 -24.41
C LEU A 96 7.87 6.57 -25.31
N ASP A 97 8.12 6.14 -26.53
CA ASP A 97 8.85 6.91 -27.53
C ASP A 97 8.14 8.21 -27.92
N ALA A 98 6.81 8.17 -28.10
CA ALA A 98 6.00 9.36 -28.32
C ALA A 98 6.07 10.33 -27.14
N TYR A 99 6.05 9.81 -25.90
CA TYR A 99 6.20 10.63 -24.70
C TYR A 99 7.59 11.30 -24.63
N ILE A 100 8.66 10.54 -24.89
CA ILE A 100 10.03 11.09 -24.94
C ILE A 100 10.13 12.21 -25.98
N LEU A 101 9.46 12.08 -27.14
CA LEU A 101 9.43 13.13 -28.17
C LEU A 101 8.76 14.42 -27.68
N THR A 102 7.84 14.35 -26.72
CA THR A 102 7.17 15.54 -26.15
C THR A 102 8.02 16.25 -25.09
N LEU A 103 9.03 15.59 -24.52
CA LEU A 103 9.87 16.20 -23.51
C LEU A 103 10.78 17.29 -24.11
N PRO A 104 11.09 18.35 -23.38
CA PRO A 104 12.02 19.40 -23.80
C PRO A 104 13.48 18.94 -23.72
N LEU A 105 13.82 17.88 -24.43
CA LEU A 105 15.17 17.34 -24.60
C LEU A 105 15.74 17.76 -25.93
N ASP A 106 17.08 17.84 -26.02
CA ASP A 106 17.74 18.03 -27.31
C ASP A 106 17.55 16.81 -28.23
N ALA A 107 17.59 17.04 -29.53
CA ALA A 107 17.34 16.00 -30.52
C ALA A 107 18.30 14.80 -30.44
N PRO A 108 19.62 14.97 -30.19
CA PRO A 108 20.54 13.85 -29.99
C PRO A 108 20.17 13.01 -28.77
N THR A 109 19.79 13.64 -27.65
CA THR A 109 19.34 12.92 -26.43
C THR A 109 18.06 12.14 -26.70
N LYS A 110 17.06 12.75 -27.35
CA LYS A 110 15.82 12.04 -27.73
C LYS A 110 16.14 10.80 -28.59
N ALA A 111 16.93 10.97 -29.62
CA ALA A 111 17.29 9.85 -30.52
C ALA A 111 18.01 8.73 -29.78
N ARG A 112 18.95 9.05 -28.90
CA ARG A 112 19.71 8.08 -28.11
C ARG A 112 18.80 7.34 -27.11
N VAL A 113 17.95 8.05 -26.40
CA VAL A 113 17.01 7.45 -25.42
C VAL A 113 16.04 6.52 -26.14
N ILE A 114 15.44 6.96 -27.26
CA ILE A 114 14.50 6.15 -28.05
C ILE A 114 15.20 4.89 -28.60
N ALA A 115 16.43 5.01 -29.10
CA ALA A 115 17.17 3.86 -29.59
C ALA A 115 17.44 2.80 -28.51
N ARG A 116 17.56 3.20 -27.24
CA ARG A 116 17.78 2.31 -26.10
C ARG A 116 16.50 1.67 -25.54
N LEU A 117 15.31 2.15 -25.92
CA LEU A 117 14.04 1.61 -25.41
C LEU A 117 13.80 0.13 -25.76
N SER A 118 14.52 -0.42 -26.71
CA SER A 118 14.53 -1.86 -27.01
C SER A 118 15.32 -2.69 -25.99
N ASP A 119 16.13 -2.07 -25.15
CA ASP A 119 16.89 -2.73 -24.09
C ASP A 119 16.07 -2.78 -22.80
N PRO A 120 15.73 -3.96 -22.25
CA PRO A 120 14.95 -4.09 -21.02
C PRO A 120 15.60 -3.42 -19.80
N PHE A 121 16.94 -3.45 -19.73
CA PHE A 121 17.69 -2.81 -18.65
C PHE A 121 17.60 -1.30 -18.65
N TYR A 122 17.28 -0.73 -19.78
CA TYR A 122 17.05 0.69 -19.91
C TYR A 122 15.57 1.04 -19.84
N SER A 123 14.72 0.33 -20.58
CA SER A 123 13.30 0.68 -20.72
C SER A 123 12.51 0.45 -19.44
N ILE A 124 12.85 -0.57 -18.63
CA ILE A 124 12.13 -0.85 -17.40
C ILE A 124 12.39 0.23 -16.34
N PRO A 125 13.65 0.54 -15.97
CA PRO A 125 13.93 1.62 -15.06
C PRO A 125 13.38 2.96 -15.53
N LEU A 126 13.59 3.29 -16.80
CA LEU A 126 13.08 4.54 -17.38
C LEU A 126 11.56 4.57 -17.40
N GLY A 127 10.93 3.48 -17.79
CA GLY A 127 9.46 3.35 -17.78
C GLY A 127 8.90 3.58 -16.37
N HIS A 128 9.42 2.92 -15.35
CA HIS A 128 9.05 3.13 -13.95
C HIS A 128 9.26 4.57 -13.52
N PHE A 129 10.41 5.16 -13.85
CA PHE A 129 10.71 6.55 -13.56
C PHE A 129 9.71 7.51 -14.21
N LEU A 130 9.41 7.32 -15.49
CA LEU A 130 8.45 8.16 -16.22
C LEU A 130 7.03 7.97 -15.75
N TYR A 131 6.67 6.82 -15.18
CA TYR A 131 5.37 6.61 -14.55
C TYR A 131 5.10 7.57 -13.40
N LEU A 132 6.08 7.89 -12.62
CA LEU A 132 5.97 8.83 -11.51
C LEU A 132 5.62 10.25 -11.97
N PHE A 133 6.04 10.58 -13.17
CA PHE A 133 5.90 11.91 -13.76
C PHE A 133 4.93 11.91 -14.94
N TYR A 134 4.30 10.75 -15.22
CA TYR A 134 3.38 10.63 -16.35
C TYR A 134 2.18 11.53 -16.15
N ASP A 135 2.04 12.47 -17.05
CA ASP A 135 1.07 13.54 -16.96
C ASP A 135 -0.37 13.07 -17.26
N ARG A 136 -1.29 13.86 -16.83
CA ARG A 136 -2.77 13.85 -16.86
C ARG A 136 -3.44 13.23 -18.09
N TYR A 137 -2.74 12.99 -19.19
CA TYR A 137 -3.32 12.41 -20.42
C TYR A 137 -3.72 10.93 -20.29
N SER A 138 -3.05 10.18 -19.42
CA SER A 138 -3.41 8.79 -19.12
C SER A 138 -4.70 8.65 -18.31
N ARG A 139 -5.15 9.74 -17.72
CA ARG A 139 -6.29 9.75 -16.81
C ARG A 139 -7.63 9.68 -17.51
N ALA A 140 -7.74 10.28 -18.69
CA ALA A 140 -9.01 10.42 -19.41
C ALA A 140 -9.58 9.06 -19.84
N GLU A 141 -8.74 8.16 -20.39
CA GLU A 141 -9.19 6.86 -20.88
C GLU A 141 -9.59 5.90 -19.73
N ASN A 142 -8.87 5.90 -18.61
CA ASN A 142 -9.17 5.00 -17.50
C ASN A 142 -10.40 5.43 -16.69
N ARG A 143 -10.65 6.71 -16.56
CA ARG A 143 -11.89 7.24 -15.97
C ARG A 143 -13.09 6.99 -16.84
N ASP A 144 -12.93 7.04 -18.15
CA ASP A 144 -13.99 6.71 -19.09
C ASP A 144 -14.47 5.27 -18.93
N GLN A 145 -13.63 4.33 -18.53
CA GLN A 145 -14.05 2.93 -18.33
C GLN A 145 -15.06 2.76 -17.18
N PHE A 146 -14.84 3.38 -16.05
CA PHE A 146 -15.81 3.32 -14.94
C PHE A 146 -17.06 4.14 -15.27
N ARG A 147 -16.90 5.31 -15.86
CA ARG A 147 -18.01 6.12 -16.35
C ARG A 147 -18.83 5.38 -17.42
N ASP A 148 -18.17 4.77 -18.38
CA ASP A 148 -18.84 3.99 -19.43
C ASP A 148 -19.56 2.78 -18.84
N TYR A 149 -18.97 2.11 -17.85
CA TYR A 149 -19.64 1.07 -17.09
C TYR A 149 -20.90 1.63 -16.38
N LEU A 150 -20.80 2.74 -15.66
CA LEU A 150 -21.95 3.35 -14.99
C LEU A 150 -23.05 3.71 -15.98
N LEU A 151 -22.71 4.33 -17.12
CA LEU A 151 -23.66 4.72 -18.16
C LEU A 151 -24.24 3.49 -18.90
N SER A 152 -23.62 2.33 -18.84
CA SER A 152 -24.19 1.08 -19.33
C SER A 152 -25.21 0.47 -18.36
N GLN A 153 -25.15 0.78 -17.08
CA GLN A 153 -26.03 0.29 -16.05
C GLN A 153 -27.14 1.27 -15.66
N TYR A 154 -26.84 2.55 -15.71
CA TYR A 154 -27.73 3.64 -15.30
C TYR A 154 -28.03 4.60 -16.42
N SER A 155 -29.24 5.14 -16.47
CA SER A 155 -29.52 6.30 -17.32
C SER A 155 -28.83 7.56 -16.77
N LYS A 156 -28.60 8.54 -17.64
CA LYS A 156 -28.04 9.84 -17.22
C LYS A 156 -28.87 10.51 -16.13
N GLU A 157 -30.19 10.39 -16.20
CA GLU A 157 -31.12 10.95 -15.23
C GLU A 157 -31.02 10.28 -13.86
N GLN A 158 -30.72 8.96 -13.83
CA GLN A 158 -30.56 8.22 -12.57
C GLN A 158 -29.28 8.61 -11.82
N ILE A 159 -28.17 8.90 -12.54
CA ILE A 159 -26.92 9.31 -11.91
C ILE A 159 -26.75 10.82 -11.79
N ALA A 160 -27.59 11.63 -12.45
CA ALA A 160 -27.52 13.08 -12.39
C ALA A 160 -27.50 13.67 -10.97
N PRO A 161 -28.26 13.14 -9.98
CA PRO A 161 -28.19 13.59 -8.58
C PRO A 161 -26.79 13.42 -7.95
N TRP A 162 -26.00 12.45 -8.45
CA TRP A 162 -24.70 12.05 -7.90
C TRP A 162 -23.51 12.47 -8.76
N GLN A 163 -23.73 13.29 -9.80
CA GLN A 163 -22.63 13.73 -10.68
C GLN A 163 -21.53 14.48 -9.94
N HIS A 164 -21.86 15.17 -8.85
CA HIS A 164 -20.88 15.83 -8.00
C HIS A 164 -19.97 14.85 -7.23
N SER A 165 -20.39 13.59 -7.09
CA SER A 165 -19.59 12.54 -6.47
C SER A 165 -18.72 11.77 -7.47
N LEU A 166 -18.97 11.90 -8.76
CA LEU A 166 -17.96 11.56 -9.74
C LEU A 166 -16.80 12.50 -9.46
N PHE A 167 -15.67 11.95 -9.01
CA PHE A 167 -14.42 12.70 -8.91
C PHE A 167 -14.13 13.24 -10.30
N SER A 168 -14.79 14.34 -10.61
CA SER A 168 -14.97 14.76 -11.96
C SER A 168 -13.74 15.49 -12.42
N LEU A 169 -13.07 14.86 -13.36
CA LEU A 169 -12.32 15.61 -14.35
C LEU A 169 -13.24 16.54 -15.16
N GLU A 170 -14.55 16.32 -15.23
CA GLU A 170 -15.46 17.22 -15.92
C GLU A 170 -15.48 18.62 -15.30
N GLU A 171 -15.38 18.76 -13.98
CA GLU A 171 -15.14 20.06 -13.36
C GLU A 171 -13.76 20.60 -13.74
N GLN A 172 -12.72 19.79 -13.75
CA GLN A 172 -11.38 20.20 -14.18
C GLN A 172 -11.26 20.42 -15.69
N VAL A 173 -12.11 19.80 -16.50
CA VAL A 173 -12.15 19.99 -17.97
C VAL A 173 -13.04 21.16 -18.36
N LYS A 174 -14.12 21.42 -17.63
CA LYS A 174 -14.91 22.65 -17.81
C LYS A 174 -14.15 23.92 -17.43
N ASP A 175 -13.31 23.86 -16.40
CA ASP A 175 -12.39 24.93 -16.03
C ASP A 175 -11.29 25.20 -17.08
N ASN A 176 -11.10 24.30 -18.04
CA ASN A 176 -10.16 24.51 -19.16
C ASN A 176 -10.71 25.41 -20.29
N THR A 177 -11.96 25.84 -20.22
CA THR A 177 -12.56 26.70 -21.24
C THR A 177 -12.51 28.19 -20.89
N GLU A 178 -12.21 28.56 -19.63
CA GLU A 178 -11.87 29.93 -19.24
C GLU A 178 -10.50 29.99 -18.58
N PRO A 179 -9.61 30.93 -18.94
CA PRO A 179 -8.29 31.07 -18.34
C PRO A 179 -8.42 31.73 -16.96
N THR A 180 -8.75 30.92 -15.94
CA THR A 180 -8.64 31.36 -14.55
C THR A 180 -7.16 31.36 -14.12
N VAL A 181 -6.81 32.16 -13.10
CA VAL A 181 -5.46 32.20 -12.49
C VAL A 181 -5.00 30.79 -12.14
N GLU A 182 -5.88 29.95 -11.60
CA GLU A 182 -5.60 28.55 -11.28
C GLU A 182 -5.29 27.67 -12.51
N ALA A 183 -5.87 27.96 -13.69
CA ALA A 183 -5.55 27.24 -14.92
C ALA A 183 -4.16 27.62 -15.46
N ASN A 184 -3.73 28.88 -15.25
CA ASN A 184 -2.39 29.33 -15.58
C ASN A 184 -1.35 28.73 -14.62
N ASP A 185 -1.60 28.75 -13.33
CA ASP A 185 -0.73 28.10 -12.30
C ASP A 185 -0.59 26.60 -12.56
N ARG A 186 -1.67 25.94 -12.98
CA ARG A 186 -1.62 24.52 -13.38
C ARG A 186 -0.81 24.30 -14.66
N ARG A 187 -0.90 25.19 -15.66
CA ARG A 187 -0.09 25.12 -16.88
C ARG A 187 1.38 25.36 -16.61
N GLU A 188 1.69 26.32 -15.75
CA GLU A 188 3.07 26.60 -15.32
C GLU A 188 3.66 25.43 -14.54
N GLY A 189 2.90 24.85 -13.60
CA GLY A 189 3.28 23.64 -12.88
C GLY A 189 3.49 22.43 -13.81
N MET A 190 2.67 22.26 -14.85
CA MET A 190 2.86 21.21 -15.87
C MET A 190 4.13 21.45 -16.69
N THR A 191 4.45 22.69 -17.02
CA THR A 191 5.67 23.04 -17.75
C THR A 191 6.90 22.79 -16.89
N LEU A 192 6.84 23.15 -15.60
CA LEU A 192 7.91 22.86 -14.64
C LEU A 192 8.12 21.34 -14.48
N ASN A 193 7.05 20.57 -14.35
CA ASN A 193 7.14 19.11 -14.27
C ASN A 193 7.79 18.50 -15.50
N ARG A 194 7.44 18.94 -16.70
CA ARG A 194 8.07 18.46 -17.94
C ARG A 194 9.56 18.79 -18.00
N GLN A 195 9.95 19.96 -17.56
CA GLN A 195 11.36 20.35 -17.46
C GLN A 195 12.11 19.52 -16.43
N LEU A 196 11.50 19.28 -15.29
CA LEU A 196 12.07 18.43 -14.25
C LEU A 196 12.28 17.00 -14.77
N VAL A 197 11.26 16.42 -15.42
CA VAL A 197 11.35 15.09 -16.05
C VAL A 197 12.45 15.07 -17.13
N ALA A 198 12.52 16.08 -17.99
CA ALA A 198 13.56 16.17 -19.00
C ALA A 198 14.96 16.26 -18.39
N MET A 199 15.12 17.03 -17.34
CA MET A 199 16.38 17.09 -16.57
C MET A 199 16.76 15.72 -16.01
N LEU A 200 15.82 15.04 -15.36
CA LEU A 200 16.06 13.74 -14.73
C LEU A 200 16.36 12.65 -15.78
N VAL A 201 15.65 12.63 -16.92
CA VAL A 201 15.94 11.73 -18.05
C VAL A 201 17.34 11.99 -18.59
N THR A 202 17.73 13.26 -18.71
CA THR A 202 19.08 13.63 -19.17
C THR A 202 20.16 13.16 -18.20
N VAL A 203 19.97 13.37 -16.90
CA VAL A 203 20.88 12.90 -15.85
C VAL A 203 20.96 11.38 -15.87
N TYR A 204 19.82 10.70 -15.95
CA TYR A 204 19.73 9.25 -16.06
C TYR A 204 20.51 8.72 -17.27
N ASP A 205 20.25 9.27 -18.46
CA ASP A 205 20.94 8.85 -19.69
C ASP A 205 22.46 9.06 -19.61
N ARG A 206 22.91 10.15 -19.03
CA ARG A 206 24.35 10.47 -18.96
C ARG A 206 25.10 9.73 -17.88
N LEU A 207 24.49 9.48 -16.74
CA LEU A 207 25.16 8.91 -15.58
C LEU A 207 24.92 7.41 -15.43
N PHE A 208 23.66 6.97 -15.60
CA PHE A 208 23.28 5.62 -15.23
C PHE A 208 23.33 4.62 -16.39
N ASN A 209 23.40 5.08 -17.62
CA ASN A 209 23.52 4.25 -18.82
C ASN A 209 24.84 4.42 -19.56
N ASN A 210 25.82 5.03 -18.94
CA ASN A 210 27.17 5.03 -19.46
C ASN A 210 27.84 3.68 -19.14
N ASP A 211 28.32 2.98 -20.16
CA ASP A 211 29.02 1.69 -20.05
C ASP A 211 30.24 1.76 -19.11
N ASP A 212 30.85 2.94 -18.99
CA ASP A 212 31.98 3.19 -18.11
C ASP A 212 31.57 3.41 -16.66
N TRP A 213 30.28 3.55 -16.37
CA TRP A 213 29.84 3.88 -15.03
C TRP A 213 29.69 2.65 -14.14
N ALA A 214 30.44 2.64 -13.02
CA ALA A 214 30.61 1.48 -12.16
C ALA A 214 29.42 1.22 -11.22
N LEU A 215 28.30 1.95 -11.30
CA LEU A 215 27.17 1.74 -10.39
C LEU A 215 26.62 0.32 -10.52
N GLY A 216 26.44 -0.17 -11.72
CA GLY A 216 25.98 -1.53 -11.98
C GLY A 216 26.86 -2.62 -11.36
N LYS A 217 28.17 -2.33 -11.18
CA LYS A 217 29.14 -3.24 -10.54
C LYS A 217 29.12 -3.18 -9.00
N LYS A 218 28.53 -2.11 -8.43
CA LYS A 218 28.45 -1.87 -6.99
C LYS A 218 27.05 -2.11 -6.42
N LEU A 219 26.07 -2.50 -7.26
CA LEU A 219 24.71 -2.75 -6.79
C LEU A 219 24.69 -3.97 -5.87
N PRO A 220 24.11 -3.86 -4.68
CA PRO A 220 23.96 -4.99 -3.79
C PRO A 220 23.01 -6.04 -4.38
N GLU A 221 23.28 -7.30 -4.08
CA GLU A 221 22.43 -8.44 -4.50
C GLU A 221 21.03 -8.40 -3.86
N HIS A 222 20.86 -7.65 -2.76
CA HIS A 222 19.63 -7.54 -2.04
C HIS A 222 18.81 -6.34 -2.46
N TYR A 223 17.50 -6.56 -2.58
CA TYR A 223 16.52 -5.51 -2.79
C TYR A 223 16.36 -4.71 -1.49
N ARG A 224 16.86 -3.48 -1.46
CA ARG A 224 16.67 -2.53 -0.37
C ARG A 224 16.86 -1.08 -0.84
N TYR A 225 16.20 -0.18 -0.17
CA TYR A 225 16.42 1.25 -0.35
C TYR A 225 17.76 1.70 0.28
N LEU A 226 18.26 2.87 -0.14
CA LEU A 226 19.38 3.50 0.53
C LEU A 226 18.98 3.89 1.96
N GLY A 227 19.79 3.49 2.91
CA GLY A 227 19.65 3.83 4.31
C GLY A 227 20.71 4.81 4.79
N ASP A 228 20.94 4.78 6.09
CA ASP A 228 21.96 5.57 6.78
C ASP A 228 23.23 4.75 7.12
N SER A 229 23.39 3.59 6.49
CA SER A 229 24.61 2.81 6.64
C SER A 229 25.84 3.59 6.14
N PRO A 230 27.03 3.37 6.72
CA PRO A 230 28.25 4.03 6.24
C PRO A 230 28.51 3.83 4.75
N GLU A 231 28.16 2.63 4.22
CA GLU A 231 28.32 2.27 2.82
C GLU A 231 27.35 3.04 1.93
N ASP A 232 26.08 3.17 2.34
CA ASP A 232 25.07 3.93 1.60
C ASP A 232 25.40 5.43 1.60
N LEU A 233 25.82 5.97 2.74
CA LEU A 233 26.23 7.38 2.86
C LEU A 233 27.48 7.67 2.01
N ALA A 234 28.45 6.75 1.95
CA ALA A 234 29.60 6.89 1.08
C ALA A 234 29.21 6.87 -0.40
N LEU A 235 28.30 5.96 -0.80
CA LEU A 235 27.78 5.89 -2.17
C LEU A 235 27.08 7.19 -2.58
N ILE A 236 26.28 7.76 -1.70
CA ILE A 236 25.57 9.03 -1.94
C ILE A 236 26.59 10.16 -2.08
N ALA A 237 27.58 10.24 -1.19
CA ALA A 237 28.62 11.26 -1.23
C ALA A 237 29.45 11.22 -2.52
N ASP A 238 29.71 10.02 -3.06
CA ASP A 238 30.42 9.84 -4.32
C ASP A 238 29.61 10.27 -5.53
N ILE A 239 28.28 10.04 -5.51
CA ILE A 239 27.40 10.21 -6.68
C ILE A 239 26.78 11.61 -6.73
N GLN A 240 26.45 12.22 -5.61
CA GLN A 240 25.77 13.52 -5.56
C GLN A 240 26.52 14.61 -6.37
N PRO A 241 27.86 14.77 -6.27
CA PRO A 241 28.55 15.79 -7.05
C PRO A 241 28.42 15.56 -8.56
N LEU A 242 28.37 14.30 -9.01
CA LEU A 242 28.22 13.95 -10.41
C LEU A 242 26.81 14.34 -10.91
N ILE A 243 25.79 14.04 -10.11
CA ILE A 243 24.39 14.39 -10.42
C ILE A 243 24.23 15.91 -10.49
N ILE A 244 24.74 16.65 -9.49
CA ILE A 244 24.67 18.10 -9.45
C ILE A 244 25.40 18.75 -10.63
N ASN A 245 26.53 18.20 -11.04
CA ASN A 245 27.25 18.67 -12.23
C ASN A 245 26.42 18.50 -13.52
N GLU A 246 25.76 17.34 -13.69
CA GLU A 246 24.91 17.11 -14.88
C GLU A 246 23.64 17.95 -14.84
N ILE A 247 23.03 18.14 -13.65
CA ILE A 247 21.93 19.10 -13.45
C ILE A 247 22.39 20.51 -13.84
N GLY A 248 23.58 20.94 -13.39
CA GLY A 248 24.15 22.25 -13.71
C GLY A 248 24.34 22.47 -15.21
N LYS A 249 24.84 21.47 -15.93
CA LYS A 249 24.96 21.52 -17.39
C LYS A 249 23.60 21.65 -18.08
N TYR A 250 22.59 20.91 -17.59
CA TYR A 250 21.24 20.97 -18.13
C TYR A 250 20.61 22.35 -17.90
N VAL A 251 20.63 22.83 -16.64
CA VAL A 251 20.07 24.13 -16.25
C VAL A 251 20.76 25.28 -16.97
N GLY A 252 22.09 25.23 -17.11
CA GLY A 252 22.87 26.21 -17.87
C GLY A 252 22.52 26.28 -19.37
N SER A 253 21.92 25.23 -19.92
CA SER A 253 21.44 25.21 -21.32
C SER A 253 20.05 25.84 -21.50
N LEU A 254 19.31 26.11 -20.39
CA LEU A 254 18.01 26.73 -20.44
C LEU A 254 18.10 28.23 -20.62
N PRO A 255 17.11 28.88 -21.30
CA PRO A 255 17.02 30.32 -21.34
C PRO A 255 16.85 30.90 -19.93
N GLU A 256 17.28 32.15 -19.75
CA GLU A 256 17.06 32.87 -18.50
C GLU A 256 15.55 33.08 -18.27
N GLY A 257 15.10 32.87 -17.03
CA GLY A 257 13.72 33.03 -16.60
C GLY A 257 13.40 32.20 -15.35
N ASP A 258 12.15 32.25 -14.92
CA ASP A 258 11.69 31.65 -13.66
C ASP A 258 11.95 30.13 -13.59
N MET A 259 11.81 29.44 -14.73
CA MET A 259 12.09 28.03 -14.84
C MET A 259 13.54 27.68 -14.49
N ARG A 260 14.48 28.42 -15.10
CA ARG A 260 15.91 28.24 -14.82
C ARG A 260 16.22 28.57 -13.36
N SER A 261 15.70 29.69 -12.86
CA SER A 261 15.87 30.10 -11.45
C SER A 261 15.34 29.06 -10.48
N ALA A 262 14.18 28.44 -10.76
CA ALA A 262 13.60 27.39 -9.93
C ALA A 262 14.49 26.13 -9.87
N LEU A 263 15.11 25.75 -10.99
CA LEU A 263 16.01 24.59 -11.05
C LEU A 263 17.42 24.90 -10.47
N GLU A 264 17.87 26.15 -10.55
CA GLU A 264 19.13 26.59 -9.92
C GLU A 264 19.12 26.43 -8.40
N LEU A 265 17.94 26.47 -7.75
CA LEU A 265 17.80 26.16 -6.33
C LEU A 265 18.25 24.74 -5.95
N ILE A 266 18.14 23.79 -6.89
CA ILE A 266 18.61 22.41 -6.67
C ILE A 266 20.13 22.36 -6.62
N ILE A 267 20.78 23.14 -7.51
CA ILE A 267 22.25 23.25 -7.54
C ILE A 267 22.76 23.92 -6.27
N GLU A 268 22.07 24.97 -5.83
CA GLU A 268 22.43 25.70 -4.59
C GLU A 268 22.30 24.79 -3.37
N ASP A 269 21.24 24.00 -3.30
CA ASP A 269 21.04 23.02 -2.22
C ASP A 269 22.13 21.92 -2.24
N GLY A 270 22.71 21.62 -3.39
CA GLY A 270 23.76 20.61 -3.54
C GLY A 270 25.16 21.07 -3.11
N LYS A 271 25.36 22.36 -2.79
CA LYS A 271 26.65 22.84 -2.32
C LYS A 271 26.99 22.30 -0.92
N ALA A 272 28.27 22.05 -0.67
CA ALA A 272 28.76 21.47 0.58
C ALA A 272 28.31 22.25 1.83
N GLU A 273 28.23 23.59 1.74
CA GLU A 273 27.76 24.49 2.81
C GLU A 273 26.28 24.30 3.17
N ASN A 274 25.50 23.73 2.25
CA ASN A 274 24.08 23.44 2.43
C ASN A 274 23.79 21.98 2.78
N ALA A 275 24.80 21.11 2.77
CA ALA A 275 24.64 19.66 2.96
C ALA A 275 24.03 19.27 4.30
N ALA A 276 24.19 20.10 5.33
CA ALA A 276 23.62 19.86 6.67
C ALA A 276 22.17 20.34 6.83
N LYS A 277 21.57 20.96 5.81
CA LYS A 277 20.17 21.42 5.89
C LYS A 277 19.20 20.24 5.78
N VAL A 278 18.21 20.20 6.66
CA VAL A 278 17.22 19.13 6.78
C VAL A 278 16.39 18.89 5.50
N ASN A 279 16.25 19.90 4.65
CA ASN A 279 15.49 19.84 3.40
C ASN A 279 16.41 20.01 2.18
N ASN A 280 17.47 19.23 2.09
CA ASN A 280 18.39 19.28 0.96
C ASN A 280 17.77 18.58 -0.27
N LYS A 281 17.21 19.36 -1.19
CA LYS A 281 16.56 18.87 -2.44
C LYS A 281 17.53 18.09 -3.31
N ALA A 282 18.77 18.52 -3.40
CA ALA A 282 19.80 17.87 -4.20
C ALA A 282 20.11 16.48 -3.66
N GLN A 283 20.19 16.31 -2.35
CA GLN A 283 20.39 15.01 -1.72
C GLN A 283 19.16 14.11 -1.92
N ALA A 284 17.96 14.65 -1.73
CA ALA A 284 16.71 13.90 -1.97
C ALA A 284 16.62 13.40 -3.42
N ILE A 285 16.95 14.24 -4.39
CA ILE A 285 17.01 13.85 -5.82
C ILE A 285 18.06 12.79 -6.05
N THR A 286 19.25 12.92 -5.47
CA THR A 286 20.33 11.97 -5.58
C THR A 286 19.92 10.59 -5.08
N VAL A 287 19.37 10.52 -3.87
CA VAL A 287 18.85 9.28 -3.26
C VAL A 287 17.78 8.66 -4.15
N THR A 288 16.79 9.47 -4.55
CA THR A 288 15.68 8.99 -5.40
C THR A 288 16.20 8.39 -6.70
N LEU A 289 17.15 9.03 -7.37
CA LEU A 289 17.73 8.53 -8.62
C LEU A 289 18.54 7.24 -8.41
N ILE A 290 19.33 7.17 -7.35
CA ILE A 290 20.13 5.98 -7.04
C ILE A 290 19.21 4.82 -6.70
N ASP A 291 18.25 5.03 -5.80
CA ASP A 291 17.29 4.00 -5.43
C ASP A 291 16.48 3.52 -6.64
N PHE A 292 16.07 4.44 -7.48
CA PHE A 292 15.33 4.13 -8.70
C PHE A 292 16.10 3.19 -9.61
N VAL A 293 17.36 3.51 -9.90
CA VAL A 293 18.22 2.67 -10.73
C VAL A 293 18.47 1.33 -10.06
N ARG A 294 18.87 1.35 -8.80
CA ARG A 294 19.23 0.19 -7.99
C ARG A 294 18.08 -0.81 -7.87
N LEU A 295 16.91 -0.35 -7.46
CA LEU A 295 15.75 -1.19 -7.26
C LEU A 295 15.17 -1.72 -8.57
N ASN A 296 15.15 -0.90 -9.61
CA ASN A 296 14.63 -1.33 -10.90
C ASN A 296 15.54 -2.33 -11.60
N VAL A 297 16.86 -2.25 -11.43
CA VAL A 297 17.78 -3.28 -11.91
C VAL A 297 17.53 -4.60 -11.18
N LEU A 298 17.37 -4.56 -9.87
CA LEU A 298 17.01 -5.75 -9.09
C LEU A 298 15.62 -6.32 -9.43
N LYS A 299 14.64 -5.45 -9.65
CA LYS A 299 13.31 -5.83 -10.14
C LYS A 299 13.41 -6.50 -11.53
N ALA A 300 14.19 -5.92 -12.44
CA ALA A 300 14.40 -6.51 -13.76
C ALA A 300 15.05 -7.89 -13.67
N TYR A 301 16.05 -8.06 -12.82
CA TYR A 301 16.66 -9.36 -12.57
C TYR A 301 15.64 -10.40 -12.13
N ARG A 302 14.85 -10.10 -11.10
CA ARG A 302 13.84 -11.02 -10.55
C ARG A 302 12.73 -11.31 -11.55
N GLN A 303 12.34 -10.31 -12.33
CA GLN A 303 11.25 -10.43 -13.29
C GLN A 303 11.62 -11.24 -14.54
N TYR A 304 12.88 -11.20 -14.96
CA TYR A 304 13.32 -11.79 -16.23
C TYR A 304 14.37 -12.89 -16.08
N ALA A 305 15.44 -12.63 -15.35
CA ALA A 305 16.53 -13.58 -15.26
C ALA A 305 16.20 -14.78 -14.36
N LEU A 306 15.61 -14.53 -13.22
CA LEU A 306 15.25 -15.58 -12.27
C LEU A 306 14.18 -16.55 -12.84
N PRO A 307 13.09 -16.08 -13.47
CA PRO A 307 12.13 -16.96 -14.15
C PRO A 307 12.76 -17.82 -15.25
N ALA A 308 13.66 -17.25 -16.04
CA ALA A 308 14.36 -18.01 -17.07
C ALA A 308 15.20 -19.15 -16.49
N GLN A 309 15.86 -18.93 -15.35
CA GLN A 309 16.60 -19.97 -14.64
C GLN A 309 15.67 -21.06 -14.09
N ARG A 310 14.54 -20.68 -13.50
CA ARG A 310 13.53 -21.63 -12.98
C ARG A 310 12.94 -22.44 -14.12
N ALA A 311 12.55 -21.83 -15.22
CA ALA A 311 12.04 -22.56 -16.40
C ALA A 311 13.05 -23.59 -16.91
N LYS A 312 14.33 -23.22 -16.98
CA LYS A 312 15.41 -24.12 -17.38
C LYS A 312 15.55 -25.30 -16.41
N ALA A 313 15.55 -25.04 -15.12
CA ALA A 313 15.64 -26.08 -14.09
C ALA A 313 14.44 -27.01 -14.13
N PHE A 314 13.23 -26.44 -14.24
CA PHE A 314 11.99 -27.22 -14.34
C PHE A 314 11.95 -28.09 -15.60
N SER A 315 12.32 -27.54 -16.75
CA SER A 315 12.42 -28.30 -17.98
C SER A 315 13.42 -29.45 -17.87
N ALA A 316 14.61 -29.20 -17.33
CA ALA A 316 15.62 -30.24 -17.12
C ALA A 316 15.13 -31.37 -16.21
N TRP A 317 14.44 -31.01 -15.13
CA TRP A 317 13.83 -31.98 -14.23
C TRP A 317 12.75 -32.81 -14.93
N MET A 318 11.83 -32.18 -15.67
CA MET A 318 10.78 -32.89 -16.42
C MET A 318 11.37 -33.85 -17.48
N GLN A 319 12.42 -33.43 -18.18
CA GLN A 319 13.11 -34.28 -19.16
C GLN A 319 13.84 -35.46 -18.53
N ALA A 320 14.36 -35.30 -17.31
CA ALA A 320 14.91 -36.41 -16.55
C ALA A 320 13.79 -37.38 -16.12
N SER A 321 12.70 -36.84 -15.55
CA SER A 321 11.53 -37.63 -15.14
C SER A 321 10.88 -38.37 -16.33
N LEU A 322 10.85 -37.75 -17.51
CA LEU A 322 10.38 -38.42 -18.74
C LEU A 322 11.20 -39.70 -19.04
N LYS A 323 12.47 -39.77 -18.68
CA LYS A 323 13.31 -40.96 -18.93
C LYS A 323 13.07 -42.06 -17.90
N GLU A 324 12.87 -41.65 -16.64
CA GLU A 324 12.82 -42.54 -15.47
C GLU A 324 11.41 -43.00 -15.18
N ASP A 325 10.43 -42.10 -15.13
CA ASP A 325 9.05 -42.37 -14.78
C ASP A 325 8.05 -41.49 -15.57
N PRO A 326 7.75 -41.79 -16.84
CA PRO A 326 6.79 -41.04 -17.65
C PRO A 326 5.39 -40.91 -17.03
N LYS A 327 4.95 -41.96 -16.32
CA LYS A 327 3.64 -41.98 -15.65
C LYS A 327 3.64 -41.02 -14.46
N GLY A 328 4.66 -41.12 -13.61
CA GLY A 328 4.81 -40.22 -12.48
C GLY A 328 4.91 -38.73 -12.91
N LEU A 329 5.58 -38.46 -14.05
CA LEU A 329 5.57 -37.13 -14.65
C LEU A 329 4.16 -36.66 -15.09
N SER A 330 3.35 -37.56 -15.70
CA SER A 330 1.98 -37.23 -16.07
C SER A 330 1.10 -36.93 -14.85
N ASP A 331 1.25 -37.73 -13.79
CA ASP A 331 0.51 -37.55 -12.53
C ASP A 331 0.93 -36.25 -11.82
N PHE A 332 2.22 -35.97 -11.80
CA PHE A 332 2.74 -34.69 -11.31
C PHE A 332 2.16 -33.50 -12.06
N LEU A 333 2.19 -33.49 -13.40
CA LEU A 333 1.66 -32.40 -14.22
C LEU A 333 0.16 -32.18 -13.99
N ALA A 334 -0.60 -33.26 -13.76
CA ALA A 334 -2.01 -33.16 -13.41
C ALA A 334 -2.22 -32.42 -12.08
N SER A 335 -1.50 -32.85 -11.04
CA SER A 335 -1.56 -32.25 -9.71
C SER A 335 -1.04 -30.80 -9.73
N TRP A 336 0.09 -30.57 -10.37
CA TRP A 336 0.74 -29.26 -10.44
C TRP A 336 -0.12 -28.21 -11.15
N SER A 337 -0.86 -28.59 -12.21
CA SER A 337 -1.77 -27.69 -12.91
C SER A 337 -2.95 -27.23 -12.03
N GLN A 338 -3.29 -27.99 -11.00
CA GLN A 338 -4.36 -27.72 -10.03
C GLN A 338 -3.83 -27.21 -8.67
N ARG A 339 -2.57 -26.75 -8.61
CA ARG A 339 -1.96 -26.29 -7.37
C ARG A 339 -2.70 -25.11 -6.74
N PRO A 340 -2.67 -24.96 -5.41
CA PRO A 340 -3.33 -23.86 -4.71
C PRO A 340 -2.74 -22.50 -5.12
N ARG A 341 -3.61 -21.49 -5.13
CA ARG A 341 -3.26 -20.09 -5.40
C ARG A 341 -3.91 -19.18 -4.37
N ALA A 342 -3.31 -18.04 -4.10
CA ALA A 342 -3.90 -17.07 -3.18
C ALA A 342 -3.83 -15.66 -3.73
N VAL A 343 -4.89 -14.90 -3.45
CA VAL A 343 -4.97 -13.46 -3.70
C VAL A 343 -5.17 -12.76 -2.38
N GLN A 344 -4.24 -11.90 -2.03
CA GLN A 344 -4.30 -11.04 -0.86
C GLN A 344 -4.58 -9.61 -1.30
N ILE A 345 -5.69 -9.04 -0.81
CA ILE A 345 -6.09 -7.68 -1.10
C ILE A 345 -6.07 -6.88 0.20
N THR A 346 -5.38 -5.76 0.18
CA THR A 346 -5.41 -4.79 1.27
C THR A 346 -6.04 -3.50 0.75
N VAL A 347 -7.10 -3.06 1.40
CA VAL A 347 -7.80 -1.82 1.04
C VAL A 347 -7.75 -0.87 2.22
N ASP A 348 -7.12 0.29 2.02
CA ASP A 348 -7.00 1.32 3.05
C ASP A 348 -8.36 1.93 3.39
N GLY A 349 -8.67 2.05 4.66
CA GLY A 349 -9.90 2.65 5.14
C GLY A 349 -11.17 1.83 4.90
N LEU A 350 -11.09 0.52 4.62
CA LEU A 350 -12.25 -0.32 4.35
C LEU A 350 -12.86 -0.88 5.64
N SER A 351 -14.04 -0.37 6.00
CA SER A 351 -14.80 -0.78 7.19
C SER A 351 -15.75 -1.94 6.91
N GLN A 352 -15.74 -2.96 7.77
CA GLN A 352 -16.65 -4.11 7.70
C GLN A 352 -18.10 -3.70 7.92
N GLY A 353 -18.36 -2.92 8.96
CA GLY A 353 -19.72 -2.50 9.34
C GLY A 353 -20.37 -1.63 8.28
N LEU A 354 -19.61 -0.70 7.71
CA LEU A 354 -20.07 0.14 6.60
C LEU A 354 -20.45 -0.72 5.39
N MET A 355 -19.53 -1.58 4.92
CA MET A 355 -19.78 -2.40 3.73
C MET A 355 -20.99 -3.32 3.93
N GLN A 356 -21.12 -3.96 5.09
CA GLN A 356 -22.28 -4.78 5.41
C GLN A 356 -23.59 -3.97 5.41
N ALA A 357 -23.56 -2.76 5.95
CA ALA A 357 -24.73 -1.88 5.99
C ALA A 357 -25.13 -1.37 4.59
N LEU A 358 -24.16 -1.09 3.70
CA LEU A 358 -24.42 -0.62 2.34
C LEU A 358 -25.00 -1.71 1.43
N VAL A 359 -24.68 -2.98 1.66
CA VAL A 359 -25.20 -4.11 0.84
C VAL A 359 -26.43 -4.80 1.46
N ALA A 360 -26.77 -4.48 2.70
CA ALA A 360 -27.93 -5.06 3.36
C ALA A 360 -29.24 -4.55 2.75
N PRO A 361 -30.28 -5.41 2.62
CA PRO A 361 -31.60 -4.99 2.11
C PRO A 361 -32.24 -3.88 2.94
N ASN A 362 -31.98 -3.91 4.23
CA ASN A 362 -32.43 -2.90 5.21
C ASN A 362 -31.20 -2.24 5.81
N SER A 363 -31.22 -0.91 5.91
CA SER A 363 -30.07 -0.08 6.34
C SER A 363 -29.55 -0.34 7.76
N GLY A 364 -30.13 -1.29 8.50
CA GLY A 364 -29.64 -1.68 9.83
C GLY A 364 -29.48 -0.52 10.82
N PRO A 365 -28.94 -0.79 12.03
CA PRO A 365 -28.67 0.26 13.01
C PRO A 365 -27.49 1.15 12.60
N TYR A 366 -26.48 0.62 11.89
CA TYR A 366 -25.24 1.32 11.57
C TYR A 366 -25.46 2.67 10.87
N LEU A 367 -26.10 2.68 9.69
CA LEU A 367 -26.33 3.93 8.92
C LEU A 367 -27.29 4.89 9.64
N LYS A 368 -28.24 4.37 10.40
CA LYS A 368 -29.13 5.19 11.21
C LYS A 368 -28.39 5.90 12.34
N GLU A 369 -27.50 5.19 13.01
CA GLU A 369 -26.66 5.76 14.08
C GLU A 369 -25.69 6.81 13.53
N VAL A 370 -25.08 6.55 12.34
CA VAL A 370 -24.25 7.55 11.66
C VAL A 370 -25.01 8.86 11.46
N LEU A 371 -26.24 8.80 10.92
CA LEU A 371 -27.06 10.02 10.72
C LEU A 371 -27.53 10.67 12.03
N ALA A 372 -27.85 9.88 13.04
CA ALA A 372 -28.25 10.39 14.35
C ALA A 372 -27.10 11.15 15.02
N ARG A 373 -25.88 10.61 14.93
CA ARG A 373 -24.68 11.27 15.47
C ARG A 373 -24.27 12.48 14.65
N ASP A 374 -24.35 12.41 13.33
CA ASP A 374 -24.12 13.57 12.46
C ASP A 374 -24.97 14.77 12.90
N ALA A 375 -26.25 14.57 13.18
CA ALA A 375 -27.16 15.62 13.63
C ALA A 375 -26.78 16.24 15.00
N VAL A 376 -26.10 15.48 15.87
CA VAL A 376 -25.69 15.96 17.20
C VAL A 376 -24.27 16.55 17.13
N LEU A 377 -23.33 15.81 16.53
CA LEU A 377 -21.92 16.16 16.56
C LEU A 377 -21.59 17.36 15.67
N SER A 378 -22.33 17.56 14.58
CA SER A 378 -22.18 18.74 13.71
C SER A 378 -22.56 20.07 14.41
N GLN A 379 -23.28 19.98 15.53
CA GLN A 379 -23.68 21.15 16.33
C GLN A 379 -22.70 21.44 17.49
N LEU A 380 -21.69 20.58 17.68
CA LEU A 380 -20.66 20.83 18.70
C LEU A 380 -19.96 22.14 18.37
N SER A 381 -19.77 22.97 19.37
CA SER A 381 -19.03 24.21 19.27
C SER A 381 -18.03 24.23 20.40
N PRO A 382 -16.75 24.00 20.14
CA PRO A 382 -15.75 24.08 21.19
C PRO A 382 -15.67 25.52 21.71
N ALA A 383 -15.66 25.69 23.02
CA ALA A 383 -15.50 27.01 23.65
C ALA A 383 -14.10 27.60 23.39
N SER A 384 -13.15 26.74 23.01
CA SER A 384 -11.79 27.14 22.68
C SER A 384 -11.74 27.89 21.35
N ALA A 385 -11.11 29.07 21.35
CA ALA A 385 -10.82 29.84 20.12
C ALA A 385 -9.93 29.08 19.11
N MET A 386 -9.34 27.94 19.53
CA MET A 386 -8.50 27.07 18.71
C MET A 386 -9.28 26.02 17.93
N GLY A 387 -10.56 25.77 18.29
CA GLY A 387 -11.45 24.87 17.56
C GLY A 387 -11.98 25.52 16.28
N ARG A 388 -11.90 24.80 15.18
CA ARG A 388 -12.39 25.26 13.87
C ARG A 388 -13.46 24.31 13.35
N PRO A 389 -14.63 24.83 12.92
CA PRO A 389 -15.66 24.00 12.32
C PRO A 389 -15.19 23.49 10.94
N GLN A 390 -15.54 22.27 10.63
CA GLN A 390 -15.35 21.66 9.33
C GLN A 390 -16.56 21.89 8.42
N HIS A 391 -16.32 21.85 7.11
CA HIS A 391 -17.39 21.79 6.15
C HIS A 391 -18.10 20.45 6.27
N THR A 392 -19.42 20.48 6.46
CA THR A 392 -20.23 19.25 6.50
C THR A 392 -20.34 18.66 5.09
N PRO A 393 -19.87 17.43 4.87
CA PRO A 393 -19.95 16.77 3.57
C PRO A 393 -21.41 16.56 3.12
N LYS A 394 -21.65 16.47 1.82
CA LYS A 394 -22.95 16.05 1.29
C LYS A 394 -23.16 14.56 1.55
N GLN A 395 -24.31 14.24 2.14
CA GLN A 395 -24.69 12.88 2.54
C GLN A 395 -26.12 12.55 2.04
N ASP A 396 -26.47 12.99 0.85
CA ASP A 396 -27.82 12.84 0.32
C ASP A 396 -28.13 11.38 0.00
N PHE A 397 -27.15 10.66 -0.50
CA PHE A 397 -27.28 9.24 -0.78
C PHE A 397 -27.43 8.42 0.51
N LEU A 398 -26.66 8.75 1.57
CA LEU A 398 -26.81 8.11 2.88
C LEU A 398 -28.23 8.28 3.42
N ARG A 399 -28.77 9.49 3.37
CA ARG A 399 -30.16 9.77 3.79
C ARG A 399 -31.18 8.98 2.96
N GLN A 400 -30.93 8.85 1.66
CA GLN A 400 -31.77 8.03 0.77
C GLN A 400 -31.71 6.55 1.15
N LEU A 401 -30.52 6.00 1.41
CA LEU A 401 -30.35 4.60 1.84
C LEU A 401 -31.06 4.30 3.16
N VAL A 402 -30.93 5.19 4.14
CA VAL A 402 -31.60 5.02 5.44
C VAL A 402 -33.12 5.06 5.29
N LYS A 403 -33.63 5.89 4.40
CA LYS A 403 -35.10 6.05 4.15
C LYS A 403 -35.67 4.88 3.35
N ASN A 404 -35.02 4.47 2.28
CA ASN A 404 -35.59 3.59 1.24
C ASN A 404 -34.97 2.17 1.24
N GLY A 405 -33.85 1.97 1.93
CA GLY A 405 -33.04 0.75 1.82
C GLY A 405 -32.25 0.68 0.51
N VAL A 406 -31.50 -0.39 0.34
CA VAL A 406 -30.70 -0.66 -0.87
C VAL A 406 -31.55 -1.47 -1.84
N THR A 407 -32.17 -0.80 -2.81
CA THR A 407 -33.03 -1.44 -3.84
C THR A 407 -32.36 -1.62 -5.19
N ASP A 408 -31.24 -0.93 -5.42
CA ASP A 408 -30.54 -0.93 -6.69
C ASP A 408 -29.69 -2.19 -6.86
N GLN A 409 -29.96 -2.95 -7.93
CA GLN A 409 -29.23 -4.19 -8.24
C GLN A 409 -27.80 -3.95 -8.73
N TYR A 410 -27.50 -2.78 -9.29
CA TYR A 410 -26.21 -2.42 -9.86
C TYR A 410 -25.28 -1.74 -8.83
N TYR A 411 -25.79 -1.42 -7.65
CA TYR A 411 -25.02 -0.83 -6.58
C TYR A 411 -24.25 -1.90 -5.82
N LEU A 412 -22.91 -1.80 -5.79
CA LEU A 412 -21.98 -2.73 -5.13
C LEU A 412 -22.26 -4.21 -5.45
N PRO A 413 -22.34 -4.62 -6.73
CA PRO A 413 -22.73 -6.00 -7.09
C PRO A 413 -21.71 -7.03 -6.62
N PHE A 414 -20.40 -6.73 -6.63
CA PHE A 414 -19.37 -7.64 -6.14
C PHE A 414 -19.52 -7.89 -4.64
N PHE A 415 -19.60 -6.85 -3.82
CA PHE A 415 -19.79 -6.99 -2.37
C PHE A 415 -21.12 -7.65 -2.03
N LYS A 416 -22.18 -7.37 -2.77
CA LYS A 416 -23.45 -8.10 -2.60
C LYS A 416 -23.29 -9.59 -2.85
N SER A 417 -22.54 -9.98 -3.86
CA SER A 417 -22.26 -11.39 -4.14
C SER A 417 -21.44 -12.01 -3.02
N LEU A 418 -20.45 -11.31 -2.53
CA LEU A 418 -19.58 -11.75 -1.44
C LEU A 418 -20.33 -12.03 -0.13
N TYR A 419 -21.35 -11.23 0.18
CA TYR A 419 -22.18 -11.41 1.38
C TYR A 419 -23.31 -12.48 1.20
N ARG A 420 -23.58 -12.96 -0.01
CA ARG A 420 -24.57 -14.01 -0.25
C ARG A 420 -24.02 -15.38 0.17
N ARG A 421 -24.84 -16.13 0.92
CA ARG A 421 -24.46 -17.51 1.33
C ARG A 421 -24.22 -18.48 0.19
N SER A 422 -24.91 -18.27 -0.95
CA SER A 422 -24.80 -19.12 -2.15
C SER A 422 -23.48 -18.98 -2.90
N GLU A 423 -22.66 -17.96 -2.60
CA GLU A 423 -21.47 -17.64 -3.36
C GLU A 423 -20.16 -17.87 -2.58
N ASN A 424 -20.16 -18.75 -1.61
CA ASN A 424 -18.98 -19.13 -0.84
C ASN A 424 -18.18 -17.93 -0.28
N GLY A 425 -18.87 -16.85 0.03
CA GLY A 425 -18.25 -15.65 0.57
C GLY A 425 -18.34 -15.61 2.10
N ILE A 426 -17.25 -15.29 2.75
CA ILE A 426 -17.20 -15.01 4.19
C ILE A 426 -16.69 -13.60 4.37
N ALA A 427 -17.46 -12.82 5.14
CA ALA A 427 -16.99 -11.55 5.65
C ALA A 427 -17.19 -11.52 7.16
N THR A 428 -16.18 -11.07 7.89
CA THR A 428 -16.21 -10.97 9.35
C THR A 428 -15.61 -9.64 9.78
N GLY A 429 -16.00 -9.15 10.97
CA GLY A 429 -15.46 -7.91 11.50
C GLY A 429 -13.99 -8.07 11.86
N GLY A 430 -13.15 -7.31 11.22
CA GLY A 430 -11.75 -7.17 11.58
C GLY A 430 -11.57 -6.09 12.64
N ILE A 431 -10.50 -6.21 13.40
CA ILE A 431 -10.12 -5.23 14.41
C ILE A 431 -8.77 -4.63 14.04
N SER A 432 -8.74 -3.32 13.88
CA SER A 432 -7.50 -2.57 13.64
C SER A 432 -6.68 -2.41 14.92
N SER A 433 -5.36 -2.47 14.81
CA SER A 433 -4.42 -2.28 15.93
C SER A 433 -4.27 -0.79 16.28
N THR A 434 -4.23 -0.47 17.57
CA THR A 434 -4.12 0.90 18.10
C THR A 434 -2.67 1.43 18.12
N PRO A 435 -2.45 2.67 17.68
CA PRO A 435 -3.38 3.56 16.98
C PRO A 435 -3.78 3.01 15.61
N THR A 436 -5.02 3.25 15.20
CA THR A 436 -5.61 2.71 13.97
C THR A 436 -5.11 3.50 12.76
N ILE A 437 -3.85 3.29 12.40
CA ILE A 437 -3.14 4.07 11.40
C ILE A 437 -2.47 3.16 10.37
N SER A 438 -2.51 3.60 9.11
CA SER A 438 -2.08 2.79 7.95
C SER A 438 -0.64 2.30 8.07
N VAL A 439 0.32 3.16 8.43
CA VAL A 439 1.74 2.77 8.53
C VAL A 439 2.01 1.71 9.61
N ARG A 440 1.14 1.59 10.61
CA ARG A 440 1.18 0.52 11.61
C ARG A 440 0.47 -0.75 11.13
N ASN A 441 -0.73 -0.60 10.57
CA ASN A 441 -1.64 -1.71 10.27
C ASN A 441 -1.36 -2.38 8.91
N LEU A 442 -0.96 -1.62 7.89
CA LEU A 442 -0.66 -2.18 6.57
C LEU A 442 0.46 -3.23 6.59
N PRO A 443 1.62 -3.02 7.23
CA PRO A 443 2.63 -4.07 7.32
C PRO A 443 2.14 -5.29 8.12
N ILE A 444 1.34 -5.10 9.17
CA ILE A 444 0.70 -6.18 9.91
C ILE A 444 -0.13 -7.07 8.96
N ILE A 445 -1.02 -6.47 8.18
CA ILE A 445 -1.90 -7.18 7.25
C ILE A 445 -1.10 -7.85 6.13
N LYS A 446 -0.15 -7.12 5.54
CA LYS A 446 0.62 -7.58 4.38
C LYS A 446 1.57 -8.73 4.70
N THR A 447 2.07 -8.79 5.94
CA THR A 447 3.13 -9.73 6.32
C THR A 447 2.73 -10.72 7.43
N GLY A 448 1.70 -10.41 8.21
CA GLY A 448 1.34 -11.15 9.41
C GLY A 448 2.31 -10.96 10.59
N ALA A 449 3.23 -10.00 10.49
CA ALA A 449 4.19 -9.70 11.55
C ALA A 449 3.52 -8.87 12.67
N ALA A 450 3.90 -9.11 13.92
CA ALA A 450 3.53 -8.22 15.02
C ALA A 450 4.24 -6.86 14.89
N VAL A 451 3.79 -5.86 15.64
CA VAL A 451 4.52 -4.58 15.72
C VAL A 451 5.82 -4.76 16.48
N SER A 452 5.77 -5.47 17.59
CA SER A 452 6.86 -5.59 18.56
C SER A 452 7.58 -6.93 18.47
N GLY A 453 8.77 -6.98 19.05
CA GLY A 453 9.57 -8.18 19.15
C GLY A 453 10.46 -8.45 17.94
N LYS A 454 11.14 -9.60 17.98
CA LYS A 454 12.03 -10.03 16.91
C LYS A 454 11.21 -10.38 15.64
N GLY A 455 11.59 -9.80 14.52
CA GLY A 455 10.86 -9.98 13.26
C GLY A 455 9.56 -9.16 13.20
N GLY A 456 9.30 -8.30 14.19
CA GLY A 456 8.21 -7.35 14.18
C GLY A 456 8.51 -6.12 13.31
N THR A 457 7.47 -5.37 12.97
CA THR A 457 7.60 -4.20 12.10
C THR A 457 8.40 -3.06 12.77
N GLY A 458 8.29 -2.90 14.09
CA GLY A 458 8.88 -1.82 14.86
C GLY A 458 8.31 -0.44 14.55
N ILE A 459 7.16 -0.38 13.88
CA ILE A 459 6.54 0.87 13.39
C ILE A 459 5.24 1.11 14.15
N PRO A 460 5.26 1.96 15.18
CA PRO A 460 4.07 2.20 15.99
C PRO A 460 3.13 3.26 15.43
N ASN A 461 3.66 4.25 14.68
CA ASN A 461 2.92 5.41 14.20
C ASN A 461 3.62 6.04 12.99
N PHE A 462 3.06 7.11 12.40
CA PHE A 462 3.65 7.89 11.30
C PHE A 462 5.01 8.48 11.62
N HIS A 463 5.27 8.71 12.89
CA HIS A 463 6.59 9.16 13.33
C HIS A 463 7.01 8.40 14.58
N PHE A 464 8.27 8.40 14.84
CA PHE A 464 8.83 7.99 16.12
C PHE A 464 10.16 8.66 16.40
N VAL A 465 10.52 8.70 17.66
CA VAL A 465 11.86 9.06 18.14
C VAL A 465 12.70 7.80 18.24
N ASP A 466 13.77 7.72 17.44
CA ASP A 466 14.79 6.69 17.64
C ASP A 466 15.70 7.13 18.78
N ARG A 467 15.47 6.51 19.93
CA ARG A 467 16.14 6.89 21.17
C ARG A 467 17.60 6.47 21.22
N THR A 468 18.00 5.53 20.37
CA THR A 468 19.40 5.09 20.28
C THR A 468 20.25 6.03 19.45
N ARG A 469 19.64 6.79 18.53
CA ARG A 469 20.32 7.68 17.59
C ARG A 469 20.08 9.17 17.84
N ASP A 470 19.25 9.52 18.82
CA ASP A 470 18.79 10.90 19.07
C ASP A 470 18.22 11.56 17.81
N ARG A 471 17.37 10.84 17.08
CA ARG A 471 16.76 11.24 15.82
C ARG A 471 15.25 11.05 15.84
N ALA A 472 14.55 11.89 15.10
CA ALA A 472 13.12 11.73 14.87
C ALA A 472 12.88 11.40 13.40
N TYR A 473 12.02 10.40 13.15
CA TYR A 473 11.64 9.94 11.82
C TYR A 473 10.16 10.20 11.58
N TYR A 474 9.85 10.61 10.36
CA TYR A 474 8.49 10.81 9.89
C TYR A 474 8.29 10.07 8.56
N PHE A 475 7.22 9.30 8.43
CA PHE A 475 7.04 8.32 7.37
C PHE A 475 5.96 8.69 6.34
N PHE A 476 5.69 9.95 6.19
CA PHE A 476 4.81 10.43 5.15
C PHE A 476 5.64 11.08 4.02
N GLY A 477 5.26 10.83 2.78
CA GLY A 477 6.06 11.28 1.64
C GLY A 477 7.26 10.37 1.36
N ASN A 478 8.42 10.94 1.04
CA ASN A 478 9.62 10.17 0.72
C ASN A 478 10.15 9.33 1.88
N ASP A 479 9.82 9.70 3.12
CA ASP A 479 10.24 8.96 4.31
C ASP A 479 9.52 7.61 4.43
N ALA A 480 8.41 7.42 3.75
CA ALA A 480 7.73 6.13 3.66
C ALA A 480 8.63 5.01 3.09
N LEU A 481 9.61 5.36 2.25
CA LEU A 481 10.59 4.41 1.73
C LEU A 481 11.51 3.86 2.82
N GLN A 482 11.72 4.60 3.92
CA GLN A 482 12.52 4.15 5.05
C GLN A 482 11.81 3.16 5.97
N LEU A 483 10.48 3.09 5.92
CA LEU A 483 9.71 2.09 6.67
C LEU A 483 10.14 0.67 6.33
N GLU A 484 10.37 0.41 5.06
CA GLU A 484 10.78 -0.91 4.59
C GLU A 484 12.18 -1.27 5.12
N ASN A 485 13.13 -0.34 5.05
CA ASN A 485 14.47 -0.53 5.59
C ASN A 485 14.46 -0.78 7.10
N LEU A 486 13.63 -0.06 7.85
CA LEU A 486 13.50 -0.26 9.29
C LEU A 486 12.93 -1.62 9.63
N ALA A 487 11.88 -2.06 8.92
CA ALA A 487 11.26 -3.35 9.13
C ALA A 487 12.21 -4.50 8.73
N GLU A 488 12.89 -4.39 7.59
CA GLU A 488 13.87 -5.36 7.11
C GLU A 488 15.05 -5.48 8.10
N SER A 489 15.56 -4.35 8.62
CA SER A 489 16.67 -4.34 9.60
C SER A 489 16.33 -5.04 10.91
N ARG A 490 15.05 -5.17 11.26
CA ARG A 490 14.56 -5.92 12.42
C ARG A 490 14.37 -7.42 12.12
N GLY A 491 14.59 -7.83 10.88
CA GLY A 491 14.39 -9.21 10.43
C GLY A 491 12.93 -9.54 10.14
N MET A 492 12.08 -8.53 9.88
CA MET A 492 10.72 -8.77 9.39
C MET A 492 10.77 -9.48 8.04
N ARG A 493 9.94 -10.48 7.87
CA ARG A 493 9.83 -11.24 6.61
C ARG A 493 8.53 -10.90 5.91
N THR A 494 8.63 -10.53 4.64
CA THR A 494 7.47 -10.34 3.78
C THR A 494 6.86 -11.69 3.38
N MET A 495 5.65 -11.66 2.82
CA MET A 495 5.08 -12.85 2.19
C MET A 495 5.95 -13.33 1.01
N PHE A 496 6.60 -12.41 0.30
CA PHE A 496 7.50 -12.72 -0.80
C PHE A 496 8.80 -13.42 -0.35
N ASP A 497 9.30 -13.09 0.85
CA ASP A 497 10.42 -13.82 1.47
C ASP A 497 10.03 -15.25 1.83
N ARG A 498 8.81 -15.41 2.35
CA ARG A 498 8.29 -16.72 2.78
C ARG A 498 7.94 -17.62 1.60
N LEU A 499 7.50 -17.02 0.49
CA LEU A 499 7.03 -17.68 -0.72
C LEU A 499 8.00 -17.52 -1.91
N ASN A 500 9.29 -17.32 -1.65
CA ASN A 500 10.31 -17.02 -2.66
C ASN A 500 10.50 -18.12 -3.74
N TYR A 501 10.01 -19.31 -3.48
CA TYR A 501 10.01 -20.44 -4.41
C TYR A 501 8.76 -20.48 -5.31
N LEU A 502 7.75 -19.68 -5.02
CA LEU A 502 6.53 -19.57 -5.82
C LEU A 502 6.61 -18.39 -6.79
N LYS A 503 5.73 -18.38 -7.79
CA LYS A 503 5.52 -17.20 -8.63
C LYS A 503 4.71 -16.17 -7.87
N THR A 504 5.28 -15.00 -7.68
CA THR A 504 4.65 -13.94 -6.92
C THR A 504 4.51 -12.67 -7.75
N LEU A 505 3.41 -11.96 -7.54
CA LEU A 505 3.14 -10.66 -8.15
C LEU A 505 2.67 -9.68 -7.08
N ASN A 506 3.23 -8.47 -7.11
CA ASN A 506 2.79 -7.35 -6.30
C ASN A 506 2.15 -6.27 -7.18
N CYS A 507 0.98 -5.79 -6.75
CA CYS A 507 0.29 -4.64 -7.36
C CYS A 507 0.11 -3.55 -6.30
N ASN A 508 0.91 -2.49 -6.39
CA ASN A 508 0.83 -1.26 -5.58
C ASN A 508 1.12 -1.39 -4.07
N ALA A 509 1.53 -2.57 -3.58
CA ALA A 509 1.82 -2.72 -2.16
C ALA A 509 3.28 -2.39 -1.84
N GLN A 510 3.51 -1.74 -0.71
CA GLN A 510 4.82 -1.65 -0.06
C GLN A 510 5.17 -3.00 0.60
N TYR A 511 6.40 -3.13 1.10
CA TYR A 511 6.95 -4.38 1.68
C TYR A 511 7.01 -5.50 0.64
N ASP A 512 7.48 -5.14 -0.54
CA ASP A 512 7.49 -5.98 -1.73
C ASP A 512 8.88 -6.55 -2.07
N TRP A 513 9.86 -6.36 -1.19
CA TRP A 513 11.18 -6.93 -1.43
C TRP A 513 11.08 -8.45 -1.57
N ASN A 514 11.83 -8.97 -2.50
CA ASN A 514 11.78 -10.35 -2.95
C ASN A 514 10.54 -10.78 -3.75
N ALA A 515 9.60 -9.88 -4.07
CA ALA A 515 8.57 -10.18 -5.06
C ALA A 515 9.23 -10.49 -6.41
N GLN A 516 8.74 -11.52 -7.11
CA GLN A 516 9.24 -11.85 -8.44
C GLN A 516 8.91 -10.75 -9.44
N THR A 517 7.67 -10.30 -9.45
CA THR A 517 7.21 -9.16 -10.24
C THR A 517 6.56 -8.17 -9.30
N SER A 518 6.95 -6.91 -9.38
CA SER A 518 6.38 -5.86 -8.56
C SER A 518 6.06 -4.62 -9.38
N PHE A 519 4.85 -4.12 -9.18
CA PHE A 519 4.35 -2.85 -9.67
C PHE A 519 4.01 -1.99 -8.46
N ASP A 520 5.01 -1.56 -7.70
CA ASP A 520 4.80 -0.62 -6.61
C ASP A 520 4.33 0.72 -7.18
N ALA A 521 3.27 1.25 -6.62
CA ALA A 521 2.94 2.64 -6.80
C ALA A 521 3.68 3.43 -5.74
N LEU A 522 4.48 4.38 -6.15
CA LEU A 522 5.00 5.41 -5.25
C LEU A 522 3.85 6.37 -4.91
N VAL A 523 2.89 5.87 -4.12
CA VAL A 523 1.68 6.60 -3.69
C VAL A 523 2.06 7.90 -2.97
N ASN A 524 3.27 7.94 -2.42
CA ASN A 524 3.71 8.98 -1.52
C ASN A 524 4.31 10.24 -2.20
N LEU A 525 4.33 10.31 -3.53
CA LEU A 525 4.87 11.47 -4.24
C LEU A 525 3.85 12.59 -4.49
N GLY A 526 2.70 12.60 -3.81
CA GLY A 526 1.68 13.64 -3.98
C GLY A 526 0.99 13.65 -5.35
N LEU A 527 1.13 12.57 -6.11
CA LEU A 527 0.51 12.40 -7.43
C LEU A 527 -0.83 11.65 -7.36
N GLY A 528 -1.38 11.50 -6.14
CA GLY A 528 -2.48 10.64 -5.74
C GLY A 528 -3.48 10.25 -6.82
N GLU A 529 -4.35 11.18 -7.23
CA GLU A 529 -5.42 10.87 -8.19
C GLU A 529 -4.93 10.42 -9.57
N ALA A 530 -3.72 10.82 -9.95
CA ALA A 530 -3.15 10.45 -11.24
C ALA A 530 -2.70 8.99 -11.31
N ILE A 531 -2.27 8.46 -10.18
CA ILE A 531 -1.66 7.14 -10.08
C ILE A 531 -2.75 6.08 -9.90
N ARG A 532 -3.90 6.45 -9.34
CA ARG A 532 -5.01 5.53 -9.04
C ARG A 532 -5.39 4.65 -10.23
N ASP A 533 -5.99 5.27 -11.22
CA ASP A 533 -6.57 4.55 -12.36
C ASP A 533 -5.49 3.81 -13.13
N PHE A 534 -4.30 4.39 -13.19
CA PHE A 534 -3.16 3.80 -13.82
C PHE A 534 -2.66 2.54 -13.09
N GLY A 535 -2.49 2.58 -11.77
CA GLY A 535 -2.01 1.43 -11.00
C GLY A 535 -2.96 0.24 -11.08
N GLU A 536 -4.27 0.50 -10.96
CA GLU A 536 -5.31 -0.53 -11.07
C GLU A 536 -5.36 -1.14 -12.47
N GLN A 537 -5.35 -0.31 -13.51
CA GLN A 537 -5.41 -0.78 -14.88
C GLN A 537 -4.15 -1.54 -15.29
N ARG A 538 -2.99 -1.12 -14.82
CA ARG A 538 -1.72 -1.83 -15.04
C ARG A 538 -1.77 -3.24 -14.45
N CYS A 539 -2.23 -3.37 -13.22
CA CYS A 539 -2.39 -4.66 -12.58
C CYS A 539 -3.34 -5.58 -13.36
N LEU A 540 -4.52 -5.07 -13.75
CA LEU A 540 -5.49 -5.83 -14.54
C LEU A 540 -4.95 -6.23 -15.92
N ASN A 541 -4.21 -5.36 -16.58
CA ASN A 541 -3.61 -5.66 -17.89
C ASN A 541 -2.57 -6.78 -17.77
N GLU A 542 -1.70 -6.71 -16.78
CA GLU A 542 -0.72 -7.76 -16.51
C GLU A 542 -1.40 -9.09 -16.20
N LEU A 543 -2.39 -9.09 -15.33
CA LEU A 543 -3.13 -10.30 -14.98
C LEU A 543 -3.90 -10.87 -16.19
N SER A 544 -4.44 -10.01 -17.06
CA SER A 544 -5.11 -10.45 -18.29
C SER A 544 -4.17 -11.14 -19.26
N LEU A 545 -2.95 -10.61 -19.43
CA LEU A 545 -1.90 -11.25 -20.24
C LEU A 545 -1.49 -12.61 -19.66
N ARG A 546 -1.30 -12.65 -18.32
CA ARG A 546 -0.97 -13.91 -17.62
C ARG A 546 -2.11 -14.92 -17.67
N ALA A 547 -3.37 -14.48 -17.66
CA ALA A 547 -4.54 -15.35 -17.81
C ALA A 547 -4.58 -16.04 -19.17
N GLU A 548 -4.21 -15.34 -20.25
CA GLU A 548 -4.08 -15.97 -21.57
C GLU A 548 -2.92 -16.97 -21.61
N ALA A 549 -1.78 -16.66 -20.98
CA ALA A 549 -0.69 -17.61 -20.84
C ALA A 549 -1.09 -18.83 -19.98
N GLU A 550 -1.89 -18.65 -18.93
CA GLU A 550 -2.42 -19.74 -18.09
C GLU A 550 -3.32 -20.70 -18.88
N LYS A 551 -4.23 -20.17 -19.73
CA LYS A 551 -5.03 -21.00 -20.62
C LYS A 551 -4.14 -21.80 -21.57
N GLY A 552 -3.13 -21.17 -22.15
CA GLY A 552 -2.12 -21.85 -22.97
C GLY A 552 -1.39 -22.95 -22.21
N LEU A 553 -1.01 -22.69 -20.97
CA LEU A 553 -0.36 -23.66 -20.09
C LEU A 553 -1.24 -24.87 -19.81
N GLN A 554 -2.51 -24.67 -19.47
CA GLN A 554 -3.46 -25.74 -19.20
C GLN A 554 -3.66 -26.62 -20.43
N HIS A 555 -3.80 -26.05 -21.64
CA HIS A 555 -3.86 -26.79 -22.90
C HIS A 555 -2.57 -27.57 -23.17
N SER A 556 -1.41 -26.96 -22.93
CA SER A 556 -0.11 -27.60 -23.11
C SER A 556 0.09 -28.77 -22.15
N VAL A 557 -0.31 -28.62 -20.88
CA VAL A 557 -0.28 -29.71 -19.90
C VAL A 557 -1.16 -30.89 -20.35
N ALA A 558 -2.39 -30.63 -20.80
CA ALA A 558 -3.28 -31.68 -21.27
C ALA A 558 -2.70 -32.43 -22.48
N ALA A 559 -2.18 -31.70 -23.46
CA ALA A 559 -1.56 -32.27 -24.66
C ALA A 559 -0.27 -33.07 -24.35
N VAL A 560 0.56 -32.56 -23.44
CA VAL A 560 1.76 -33.30 -23.02
C VAL A 560 1.39 -34.57 -22.26
N ARG A 561 0.40 -34.55 -21.39
CA ARG A 561 -0.07 -35.73 -20.65
C ARG A 561 -0.59 -36.81 -21.59
N GLU A 562 -1.39 -36.46 -22.59
CA GLU A 562 -1.85 -37.42 -23.62
C GLU A 562 -0.67 -38.09 -24.34
N GLN A 563 0.37 -37.31 -24.68
CA GLN A 563 1.57 -37.82 -25.34
C GLN A 563 2.44 -38.66 -24.38
N LEU A 564 2.50 -38.33 -23.09
CA LEU A 564 3.20 -39.11 -22.06
C LEU A 564 2.53 -40.51 -21.92
N GLU A 565 1.21 -40.57 -21.88
CA GLU A 565 0.49 -41.85 -21.87
C GLU A 565 0.75 -42.69 -23.14
N ALA A 566 0.79 -42.04 -24.30
CA ALA A 566 1.17 -42.70 -25.54
C ALA A 566 2.62 -43.22 -25.52
N TYR A 567 3.54 -42.43 -24.98
CA TYR A 567 4.96 -42.80 -24.84
C TYR A 567 5.15 -43.96 -23.88
N ASP A 568 4.45 -44.00 -22.76
CA ASP A 568 4.51 -45.04 -21.75
C ASP A 568 3.99 -46.40 -22.31
N ARG A 569 2.91 -46.34 -23.09
CA ARG A 569 2.34 -47.53 -23.75
C ARG A 569 3.18 -48.08 -24.90
N MET A 570 4.21 -47.35 -25.37
CA MET A 570 5.08 -47.81 -26.45
C MET A 570 6.10 -48.84 -25.98
N GLY A 571 5.98 -50.06 -26.42
CA GLY A 571 6.96 -51.11 -26.16
C GLY A 571 8.33 -50.85 -26.80
N ALA A 572 9.36 -51.52 -26.26
CA ALA A 572 10.79 -51.35 -26.66
C ALA A 572 11.02 -51.65 -28.14
N TRP A 573 10.17 -52.46 -28.80
CA TRP A 573 10.27 -52.84 -30.22
C TRP A 573 9.94 -51.68 -31.19
N ARG A 574 9.35 -50.54 -30.72
CA ARG A 574 9.10 -49.30 -31.50
C ARG A 574 10.17 -48.22 -31.25
N LEU A 575 11.41 -48.60 -31.21
CA LEU A 575 12.54 -47.75 -30.81
C LEU A 575 12.56 -46.40 -31.54
N PHE A 576 12.43 -46.39 -32.89
CA PHE A 576 12.46 -45.14 -33.66
C PHE A 576 11.28 -44.22 -33.37
N SER A 577 10.06 -44.78 -33.31
CA SER A 577 8.86 -44.01 -32.95
C SER A 577 8.97 -43.42 -31.53
N ARG A 578 9.49 -44.22 -30.60
CA ARG A 578 9.72 -43.77 -29.21
C ARG A 578 10.78 -42.67 -29.10
N MET A 579 11.87 -42.77 -29.90
CA MET A 579 12.90 -41.69 -29.95
C MET A 579 12.35 -40.40 -30.55
N SER A 580 11.57 -40.48 -31.63
CA SER A 580 10.93 -39.29 -32.25
C SER A 580 9.92 -38.64 -31.31
N LEU A 581 9.06 -39.44 -30.67
CA LEU A 581 8.10 -38.91 -29.70
C LEU A 581 8.78 -38.29 -28.48
N ARG A 582 9.87 -38.90 -28.00
CA ARG A 582 10.67 -38.31 -26.90
C ARG A 582 11.32 -36.98 -27.28
N ALA A 583 11.82 -36.82 -28.48
CA ALA A 583 12.37 -35.57 -28.96
C ALA A 583 11.29 -34.46 -28.96
N LYS A 584 10.09 -34.81 -29.49
CA LYS A 584 8.94 -33.91 -29.47
C LYS A 584 8.50 -33.56 -28.05
N LEU A 585 8.42 -34.54 -27.15
CA LEU A 585 8.08 -34.31 -25.75
C LEU A 585 9.10 -33.40 -25.07
N ASN A 586 10.41 -33.57 -25.32
CA ASN A 586 11.42 -32.69 -24.75
C ASN A 586 11.24 -31.22 -25.18
N GLU A 587 10.86 -30.99 -26.45
CA GLU A 587 10.56 -29.64 -26.93
C GLU A 587 9.32 -29.06 -26.24
N GLN A 588 8.23 -29.84 -26.17
CA GLN A 588 7.01 -29.43 -25.49
C GLN A 588 7.19 -29.18 -23.99
N LEU A 589 8.03 -29.98 -23.31
CA LEU A 589 8.37 -29.78 -21.91
C LEU A 589 9.18 -28.47 -21.71
N ASN A 590 10.03 -28.07 -22.67
CA ASN A 590 10.69 -26.77 -22.65
C ASN A 590 9.69 -25.63 -22.78
N GLU A 591 8.78 -25.72 -23.77
CA GLU A 591 7.72 -24.72 -23.96
C GLU A 591 6.81 -24.61 -22.76
N LEU A 592 6.43 -25.74 -22.16
CA LEU A 592 5.60 -25.79 -20.97
C LEU A 592 6.29 -25.10 -19.79
N ALA A 593 7.59 -25.32 -19.60
CA ALA A 593 8.36 -24.66 -18.54
C ALA A 593 8.42 -23.13 -18.72
N LEU A 594 8.55 -22.66 -19.97
CA LEU A 594 8.54 -21.22 -20.28
C LEU A 594 7.15 -20.60 -20.05
N LEU A 595 6.10 -21.25 -20.55
CA LEU A 595 4.71 -20.83 -20.33
C LEU A 595 4.37 -20.78 -18.84
N SER A 596 4.90 -21.73 -18.06
CA SER A 596 4.66 -21.76 -16.63
C SER A 596 5.11 -20.49 -15.91
N GLU A 597 6.19 -19.85 -16.34
CA GLU A 597 6.68 -18.60 -15.77
C GLU A 597 5.88 -17.36 -16.21
N GLN A 598 5.26 -17.42 -17.37
CA GLN A 598 4.41 -16.36 -17.92
C GLN A 598 2.96 -16.43 -17.42
N ALA A 599 2.54 -17.58 -16.91
CA ALA A 599 1.19 -17.84 -16.43
C ALA A 599 0.86 -17.08 -15.14
N MET A 600 -0.38 -17.21 -14.66
CA MET A 600 -0.89 -16.55 -13.46
C MET A 600 -0.01 -16.82 -12.24
N PRO A 601 0.16 -15.82 -11.33
CA PRO A 601 0.93 -15.99 -10.12
C PRO A 601 0.29 -17.03 -9.18
N ASP A 602 1.12 -17.66 -8.37
CA ASP A 602 0.66 -18.53 -7.28
C ASP A 602 0.21 -17.69 -6.08
N TYR A 603 0.88 -16.54 -5.89
CA TYR A 603 0.50 -15.56 -4.88
C TYR A 603 0.48 -14.14 -5.47
N LEU A 604 -0.64 -13.44 -5.27
CA LEU A 604 -0.85 -12.05 -5.67
C LEU A 604 -1.12 -11.20 -4.43
N LEU A 605 -0.36 -10.13 -4.23
CA LEU A 605 -0.64 -9.10 -3.25
C LEU A 605 -1.08 -7.81 -3.95
N ILE A 606 -2.18 -7.24 -3.47
CA ILE A 606 -2.73 -5.98 -4.00
C ILE A 606 -2.94 -5.00 -2.86
N TYR A 607 -2.66 -3.73 -3.11
CA TYR A 607 -3.00 -2.62 -2.21
C TYR A 607 -3.79 -1.54 -2.94
N ASN A 608 -4.89 -1.12 -2.33
CA ASN A 608 -5.72 -0.01 -2.81
C ASN A 608 -5.89 1.03 -1.69
N PRO A 609 -5.23 2.21 -1.80
CA PRO A 609 -5.27 3.26 -0.78
C PRO A 609 -6.46 4.21 -0.90
N TRP A 610 -7.28 4.11 -1.95
CA TRP A 610 -8.13 5.21 -2.39
C TRP A 610 -9.36 5.46 -1.52
N PRO A 611 -10.03 4.47 -0.93
CA PRO A 611 -11.15 4.72 -0.02
C PRO A 611 -10.75 5.61 1.16
N ASP A 612 -9.60 5.34 1.79
CA ASP A 612 -9.06 6.16 2.87
C ASP A 612 -8.69 7.57 2.39
N HIS A 613 -7.86 7.62 1.33
CA HIS A 613 -7.37 8.89 0.79
C HIS A 613 -8.51 9.89 0.51
N PHE A 614 -9.57 9.43 -0.14
CA PHE A 614 -10.69 10.32 -0.46
C PHE A 614 -11.60 10.57 0.74
N ALA A 615 -11.75 9.61 1.65
CA ALA A 615 -12.57 9.79 2.85
C ALA A 615 -11.98 10.85 3.80
N HIS A 616 -10.67 11.03 3.84
CA HIS A 616 -10.06 12.15 4.55
C HIS A 616 -10.59 13.50 4.07
N PHE A 617 -10.59 13.74 2.76
CA PHE A 617 -10.91 15.04 2.18
C PHE A 617 -12.40 15.26 1.91
N LYS A 618 -13.19 14.20 1.81
CA LYS A 618 -14.62 14.26 1.47
C LYS A 618 -15.54 13.85 2.62
N GLY A 619 -14.98 13.17 3.63
CA GLY A 619 -15.72 12.55 4.72
C GLY A 619 -16.14 11.11 4.40
N PRO A 620 -16.05 10.19 5.38
CA PRO A 620 -16.22 8.75 5.13
C PRO A 620 -17.62 8.34 4.69
N PHE A 621 -18.63 9.17 4.96
CA PHE A 621 -20.03 8.91 4.61
C PHE A 621 -20.56 9.89 3.55
N SER A 622 -19.69 10.61 2.86
CA SER A 622 -20.07 11.54 1.79
C SER A 622 -20.56 10.80 0.54
N ASP A 623 -21.28 11.53 -0.30
CA ASP A 623 -21.75 11.00 -1.58
C ASP A 623 -20.56 10.58 -2.48
N GLU A 624 -19.42 11.28 -2.38
CA GLU A 624 -18.19 10.96 -3.11
C GLU A 624 -17.61 9.60 -2.74
N ILE A 625 -17.93 9.09 -1.56
CA ILE A 625 -17.47 7.78 -1.09
C ILE A 625 -18.53 6.71 -1.35
N ILE A 626 -19.79 6.97 -0.96
CA ILE A 626 -20.80 5.91 -0.88
C ILE A 626 -21.86 5.90 -1.98
N ALA A 627 -22.00 6.98 -2.79
CA ALA A 627 -22.98 7.01 -3.87
C ALA A 627 -22.65 6.01 -5.01
N PRO A 628 -23.58 5.69 -5.93
CA PRO A 628 -23.30 4.82 -7.08
C PRO A 628 -22.12 5.27 -7.94
N THR A 629 -21.83 6.57 -7.93
CA THR A 629 -20.68 7.18 -8.61
C THR A 629 -19.47 7.34 -7.72
N GLY A 630 -19.55 6.94 -6.45
CA GLY A 630 -18.53 7.13 -5.43
C GLY A 630 -17.43 6.06 -5.44
N GLU A 631 -16.44 6.29 -4.60
CA GLU A 631 -15.19 5.50 -4.57
C GLU A 631 -15.42 4.02 -4.19
N LEU A 632 -16.35 3.72 -3.27
CA LEU A 632 -16.64 2.33 -2.91
C LEU A 632 -17.27 1.53 -4.07
N ASN A 633 -18.11 2.17 -4.89
CA ASN A 633 -18.68 1.50 -6.05
C ASN A 633 -17.64 1.33 -7.17
N ARG A 634 -16.69 2.24 -7.26
CA ARG A 634 -15.54 2.12 -8.14
C ARG A 634 -14.61 0.97 -7.72
N LEU A 635 -14.33 0.84 -6.43
CA LEU A 635 -13.60 -0.31 -5.87
C LEU A 635 -14.32 -1.62 -6.19
N ASP A 636 -15.64 -1.68 -5.97
CA ASP A 636 -16.48 -2.85 -6.28
C ASP A 636 -16.37 -3.28 -7.74
N TYR A 637 -16.47 -2.31 -8.66
CA TYR A 637 -16.29 -2.54 -10.09
C TYR A 637 -14.92 -3.14 -10.41
N TRP A 638 -13.88 -2.59 -9.83
CA TRP A 638 -12.51 -3.08 -10.05
C TRP A 638 -12.29 -4.48 -9.49
N LEU A 639 -12.80 -4.77 -8.28
CA LEU A 639 -12.76 -6.12 -7.68
C LEU A 639 -13.52 -7.15 -8.53
N GLY A 640 -14.66 -6.75 -9.08
CA GLY A 640 -15.43 -7.61 -10.00
C GLY A 640 -14.66 -7.94 -11.29
N ARG A 641 -13.90 -7.00 -11.82
CA ARG A 641 -13.02 -7.25 -12.99
C ARG A 641 -11.88 -8.20 -12.64
N LEU A 642 -11.28 -8.03 -11.46
CA LEU A 642 -10.23 -8.91 -10.97
C LEU A 642 -10.72 -10.35 -10.79
N ASP A 643 -11.85 -10.54 -10.13
CA ASP A 643 -12.51 -11.83 -9.98
C ASP A 643 -12.77 -12.50 -11.34
N LYS A 644 -13.27 -11.72 -12.31
CA LYS A 644 -13.51 -12.20 -13.67
C LYS A 644 -12.24 -12.71 -14.36
N VAL A 645 -11.10 -12.05 -14.21
CA VAL A 645 -9.83 -12.49 -14.81
C VAL A 645 -9.45 -13.89 -14.31
N TYR A 646 -9.61 -14.18 -13.02
CA TYR A 646 -9.33 -15.50 -12.44
C TYR A 646 -10.32 -16.58 -12.90
N ARG A 647 -11.60 -16.23 -13.05
CA ARG A 647 -12.62 -17.14 -13.61
C ARG A 647 -12.34 -17.43 -15.07
N ASP A 648 -12.04 -16.42 -15.87
CA ASP A 648 -11.72 -16.56 -17.28
C ASP A 648 -10.43 -17.37 -17.51
N ALA A 649 -9.48 -17.29 -16.58
CA ALA A 649 -8.26 -18.11 -16.58
C ALA A 649 -8.50 -19.58 -16.16
N GLY A 650 -9.67 -19.92 -15.62
CA GLY A 650 -10.02 -21.28 -15.18
C GLY A 650 -9.33 -21.71 -13.88
N ILE A 651 -8.80 -20.77 -13.09
CA ILE A 651 -8.05 -21.06 -11.85
C ILE A 651 -8.78 -20.59 -10.59
N TYR A 652 -9.98 -20.07 -10.73
CA TYR A 652 -10.78 -19.62 -9.59
C TYR A 652 -11.05 -20.73 -8.56
N PRO A 653 -11.33 -22.00 -8.96
CA PRO A 653 -11.57 -23.07 -7.98
C PRO A 653 -10.41 -23.37 -7.04
N GLN A 654 -9.17 -23.16 -7.49
CA GLN A 654 -7.94 -23.39 -6.70
C GLN A 654 -7.47 -22.15 -5.97
N THR A 655 -8.20 -21.04 -6.05
CA THR A 655 -7.77 -19.75 -5.50
C THR A 655 -8.50 -19.42 -4.21
N LEU A 656 -7.75 -19.26 -3.13
CA LEU A 656 -8.26 -18.65 -1.91
C LEU A 656 -8.07 -17.14 -1.98
N TRP A 657 -9.14 -16.41 -1.83
CA TRP A 657 -9.16 -14.97 -1.78
C TRP A 657 -9.24 -14.49 -0.34
N GLY A 658 -8.43 -13.52 0.00
CA GLY A 658 -8.51 -12.84 1.27
C GLY A 658 -8.35 -11.33 1.10
N MET A 659 -9.21 -10.56 1.77
CA MET A 659 -9.17 -9.10 1.77
C MET A 659 -9.28 -8.56 3.18
N ALA A 660 -8.48 -7.53 3.49
CA ALA A 660 -8.61 -6.81 4.74
C ALA A 660 -8.47 -5.29 4.53
N GLY A 661 -9.25 -4.54 5.32
CA GLY A 661 -9.01 -3.13 5.60
C GLY A 661 -8.05 -2.99 6.76
N ASP A 662 -7.28 -1.93 6.78
CA ASP A 662 -6.35 -1.65 7.87
C ASP A 662 -7.03 -0.90 9.03
N HIS A 663 -8.02 -0.09 8.76
CA HIS A 663 -8.89 0.61 9.70
C HIS A 663 -10.18 1.08 9.02
N GLY A 664 -11.09 1.64 9.80
CA GLY A 664 -12.20 2.45 9.32
C GLY A 664 -11.92 3.94 9.53
N LEU A 665 -12.90 4.79 9.20
CA LEU A 665 -12.82 6.24 9.39
C LEU A 665 -14.04 6.78 10.14
N ALA A 666 -13.79 7.80 10.95
CA ALA A 666 -14.81 8.56 11.66
C ALA A 666 -14.94 9.98 11.09
N PRO A 667 -16.14 10.56 11.05
CA PRO A 667 -16.33 11.93 10.61
C PRO A 667 -15.77 12.93 11.62
N VAL A 668 -15.24 14.04 11.13
CA VAL A 668 -14.75 15.17 11.92
C VAL A 668 -15.60 16.39 11.63
N TYR A 669 -16.09 17.02 12.69
CA TYR A 669 -16.89 18.24 12.62
C TYR A 669 -16.13 19.45 13.15
N HIS A 670 -15.18 19.22 14.06
CA HIS A 670 -14.31 20.26 14.61
C HIS A 670 -12.88 19.78 14.69
N THR A 671 -11.94 20.59 14.22
CA THR A 671 -10.52 20.35 14.40
C THR A 671 -9.95 21.25 15.49
N LEU A 672 -8.99 20.73 16.22
CA LEU A 672 -8.25 21.46 17.22
C LEU A 672 -6.78 21.07 17.14
N ASN A 673 -5.90 22.07 17.25
CA ASN A 673 -4.47 21.83 17.25
C ASN A 673 -3.91 21.81 18.67
N PRO A 674 -3.56 20.64 19.24
CA PRO A 674 -3.01 20.53 20.59
C PRO A 674 -1.69 21.29 20.78
N GLU A 675 -0.89 21.48 19.73
CA GLU A 675 0.34 22.25 19.79
C GLU A 675 0.08 23.72 20.15
N LEU A 676 -0.91 24.35 19.50
CA LEU A 676 -1.25 25.76 19.78
C LEU A 676 -1.81 25.91 21.19
N VAL A 677 -2.64 24.97 21.63
CA VAL A 677 -3.17 24.96 23.01
C VAL A 677 -2.02 24.85 24.02
N LEU A 678 -1.06 23.96 23.77
CA LEU A 678 0.13 23.82 24.61
C LEU A 678 0.95 25.12 24.63
N GLN A 679 1.22 25.71 23.48
CA GLN A 679 2.02 26.95 23.40
C GLN A 679 1.36 28.11 24.17
N ASP A 680 0.03 28.26 24.06
CA ASP A 680 -0.71 29.26 24.81
C ASP A 680 -0.68 28.98 26.32
N ALA A 681 -0.88 27.78 26.75
CA ALA A 681 -0.84 27.35 28.14
C ALA A 681 0.56 27.55 28.75
N LEU A 682 1.63 27.30 28.03
CA LEU A 682 3.00 27.53 28.45
C LEU A 682 3.32 29.02 28.54
N LYS A 683 2.90 29.83 27.57
CA LYS A 683 3.06 31.28 27.58
C LYS A 683 2.40 31.94 28.79
N GLN A 684 1.17 31.50 29.13
CA GLN A 684 0.47 31.97 30.34
C GLN A 684 1.25 31.65 31.64
N ARG A 685 2.01 30.55 31.63
CA ARG A 685 2.85 30.13 32.78
C ARG A 685 4.27 30.69 32.73
N GLY A 686 4.59 31.51 31.73
CA GLY A 686 5.92 32.07 31.54
C GLY A 686 7.00 31.01 31.32
N VAL A 687 6.68 30.00 30.56
CA VAL A 687 7.55 28.86 30.20
C VAL A 687 7.62 28.74 28.69
N GLU A 688 8.81 28.46 28.18
CA GLU A 688 9.05 28.16 26.77
C GLU A 688 9.64 26.76 26.63
N LEU A 689 9.12 25.99 25.67
CA LEU A 689 9.66 24.69 25.26
C LEU A 689 10.18 24.80 23.84
N LYS A 690 11.33 24.21 23.59
CA LYS A 690 11.82 24.02 22.23
C LYS A 690 11.12 22.82 21.57
N ILE A 691 10.12 23.13 20.75
CA ILE A 691 9.30 22.14 20.05
C ILE A 691 9.90 21.91 18.66
N SER A 692 10.08 20.65 18.29
CA SER A 692 10.39 20.22 16.93
C SER A 692 9.17 19.58 16.29
N LYS A 693 8.56 20.27 15.32
CA LYS A 693 7.49 19.70 14.48
C LYS A 693 8.12 19.06 13.26
N ILE A 694 7.99 17.75 13.15
CA ILE A 694 8.66 16.94 12.13
C ILE A 694 7.75 16.55 10.95
N SER A 695 6.47 16.92 10.99
CA SER A 695 5.50 16.63 9.93
C SER A 695 4.95 17.90 9.29
N SER A 696 4.41 17.76 8.10
CA SER A 696 3.38 18.65 7.57
C SER A 696 2.02 18.22 8.09
N ASP A 697 1.10 19.16 8.17
CA ASP A 697 -0.30 18.83 8.41
C ASP A 697 -0.91 18.15 7.17
N GLU A 698 -1.86 17.24 7.36
CA GLU A 698 -2.61 16.64 6.25
C GLU A 698 -3.27 17.75 5.43
N GLY A 699 -3.19 17.63 4.10
CA GLY A 699 -3.67 18.64 3.18
C GLY A 699 -2.60 19.63 2.69
N GLU A 700 -1.44 19.72 3.35
CA GLU A 700 -0.30 20.53 2.86
C GLU A 700 0.52 19.80 1.78
N GLY A 701 0.23 18.51 1.57
CA GLY A 701 0.99 17.63 0.69
C GLY A 701 2.28 17.12 1.33
N PRO A 702 2.91 16.12 0.71
CA PRO A 702 4.13 15.53 1.22
C PRO A 702 5.27 16.55 1.16
N LYS A 703 5.95 16.73 2.26
CA LYS A 703 7.24 17.43 2.29
C LYS A 703 8.34 16.46 1.87
N ILE A 704 9.24 16.92 1.01
CA ILE A 704 10.48 16.19 0.74
C ILE A 704 11.33 16.35 1.99
N THR A 705 11.39 15.31 2.81
CA THR A 705 12.24 15.26 3.99
C THR A 705 13.56 14.59 3.64
N ASN A 706 14.63 14.92 4.34
CA ASN A 706 15.92 14.29 4.15
C ASN A 706 16.05 13.09 5.10
N ASN A 707 15.65 11.91 4.63
CA ASN A 707 15.66 10.66 5.39
C ASN A 707 17.05 10.23 5.83
N LEU A 708 18.06 10.63 5.11
CA LEU A 708 19.44 10.28 5.39
C LEU A 708 20.03 11.12 6.51
N ASN A 709 19.41 12.24 6.81
CA ASN A 709 19.82 13.12 7.90
C ASN A 709 18.59 13.62 8.68
N PRO A 710 17.88 12.70 9.37
CA PRO A 710 16.72 13.08 10.16
C PRO A 710 17.09 14.12 11.22
N PRO A 711 16.16 15.00 11.64
CA PRO A 711 16.43 16.10 12.54
C PRO A 711 17.11 15.64 13.84
N SER A 712 18.20 16.29 14.21
CA SER A 712 18.82 16.07 15.51
C SER A 712 17.92 16.58 16.62
N LEU A 713 17.81 15.80 17.69
CA LEU A 713 17.04 16.15 18.88
C LEU A 713 17.85 16.97 19.90
N HIS A 714 19.08 17.35 19.55
CA HIS A 714 19.92 18.16 20.45
C HIS A 714 19.26 19.50 20.79
N GLY A 715 19.03 19.71 22.07
CA GLY A 715 18.41 20.93 22.57
C GLY A 715 16.88 20.99 22.37
N VAL A 716 16.23 19.98 21.83
CA VAL A 716 14.77 19.88 21.71
C VAL A 716 14.17 19.33 22.99
N ASP A 717 13.04 19.87 23.43
CA ASP A 717 12.30 19.45 24.63
C ASP A 717 11.12 18.56 24.29
N LEU A 718 10.50 18.77 23.13
CA LEU A 718 9.30 18.09 22.66
C LEU A 718 9.35 17.89 21.15
N VAL A 719 9.10 16.64 20.72
CA VAL A 719 8.86 16.31 19.32
C VAL A 719 7.37 16.05 19.13
N ILE A 720 6.81 16.66 18.09
CA ILE A 720 5.43 16.44 17.68
C ILE A 720 5.36 16.17 16.19
N ALA A 721 4.35 15.40 15.80
CA ALA A 721 3.96 15.24 14.41
C ALA A 721 2.44 15.20 14.30
N SER A 722 1.91 15.80 13.25
CA SER A 722 0.50 15.64 12.91
C SER A 722 0.22 14.21 12.52
N THR A 723 -0.98 13.74 12.82
CA THR A 723 -1.45 12.39 12.47
C THR A 723 -2.77 12.47 11.73
N ALA A 724 -3.39 11.33 11.50
CA ALA A 724 -4.72 11.22 10.88
C ALA A 724 -5.89 11.76 11.71
N GLY A 725 -5.62 12.48 12.78
CA GLY A 725 -6.59 13.22 13.59
C GLY A 725 -7.20 12.49 14.78
N GLY A 726 -7.19 11.16 14.80
CA GLY A 726 -7.75 10.36 15.90
C GLY A 726 -6.77 10.04 17.03
N ASN A 727 -5.49 10.33 16.83
CA ASN A 727 -4.43 10.25 17.83
C ASN A 727 -3.46 11.42 17.63
N TYR A 728 -2.97 11.98 18.72
CA TYR A 728 -1.91 12.98 18.70
C TYR A 728 -0.80 12.56 19.63
N MET A 729 0.33 12.23 19.05
CA MET A 729 1.46 11.65 19.74
C MET A 729 2.50 12.74 20.06
N LEU A 730 2.99 12.75 21.30
CA LEU A 730 4.00 13.68 21.79
C LEU A 730 5.16 12.88 22.37
N ASP A 731 6.39 13.24 21.97
CA ASP A 731 7.60 12.68 22.54
C ASP A 731 8.36 13.73 23.34
N PHE A 732 8.53 13.46 24.64
CA PHE A 732 9.20 14.36 25.58
C PHE A 732 10.64 13.95 25.85
N PHE A 733 11.50 14.96 25.96
CA PHE A 733 12.85 14.81 26.50
C PHE A 733 12.79 14.42 27.98
N ASN A 734 13.63 13.52 28.40
CA ASN A 734 13.80 13.25 29.83
C ASN A 734 14.94 14.11 30.36
N SER A 735 14.65 15.04 31.26
CA SER A 735 15.62 16.01 31.79
C SER A 735 16.81 15.38 32.53
N ASP A 736 16.58 14.19 33.10
CA ASP A 736 17.60 13.52 33.90
C ASP A 736 18.37 12.45 33.09
N ARG A 737 17.74 11.91 32.01
CA ARG A 737 18.26 10.75 31.27
C ARG A 737 18.37 10.97 29.74
N GLY A 738 18.06 12.17 29.25
CA GLY A 738 18.12 12.50 27.83
C GLY A 738 17.02 11.86 26.99
N TRP A 739 17.20 11.83 25.67
CA TRP A 739 16.28 11.19 24.73
C TRP A 739 16.30 9.65 24.78
N GLN A 740 17.36 9.05 25.33
CA GLN A 740 17.55 7.60 25.35
C GLN A 740 16.50 6.86 26.16
N VAL A 741 15.86 7.53 27.10
CA VAL A 741 14.84 6.93 27.96
C VAL A 741 13.54 7.72 27.87
N GLN A 742 12.45 7.03 27.53
CA GLN A 742 11.13 7.62 27.49
C GLN A 742 10.66 7.96 28.92
N PRO A 743 10.16 9.19 29.18
CA PRO A 743 9.64 9.58 30.48
C PRO A 743 8.43 8.73 30.91
N LEU A 744 8.34 8.45 32.21
CA LEU A 744 7.21 7.83 32.84
C LEU A 744 6.18 8.84 33.34
N TYR A 745 4.99 8.40 33.71
CA TYR A 745 3.92 9.23 34.27
C TYR A 745 4.44 10.13 35.40
N GLN A 746 5.19 9.58 36.35
CA GLN A 746 5.71 10.34 37.49
C GLN A 746 6.71 11.43 37.09
N GLU A 747 7.47 11.21 36.05
CA GLU A 747 8.43 12.20 35.50
C GLU A 747 7.68 13.30 34.73
N LEU A 748 6.61 12.94 34.00
CA LEU A 748 5.78 13.89 33.25
C LEU A 748 4.93 14.78 34.16
N THR A 749 4.50 14.30 35.33
CA THR A 749 3.79 15.12 36.33
C THR A 749 4.72 16.11 37.04
N ARG A 750 6.03 15.97 36.87
CA ARG A 750 7.09 16.88 37.37
C ARG A 750 8.11 17.17 36.28
N PHE A 751 7.64 17.35 35.08
CA PHE A 751 8.51 17.57 33.91
C PHE A 751 9.34 18.84 34.14
N LYS A 752 10.65 18.66 34.16
CA LYS A 752 11.59 19.76 34.34
C LYS A 752 11.90 20.39 32.97
N VAL A 753 11.46 21.62 32.79
CA VAL A 753 11.98 22.45 31.72
C VAL A 753 13.41 22.86 32.00
N ARG A 754 14.20 23.09 30.96
CA ARG A 754 15.65 23.40 31.05
C ARG A 754 15.96 24.56 31.97
N GLU A 755 15.02 25.50 32.13
CA GLU A 755 15.14 26.68 33.01
C GLU A 755 14.80 26.43 34.50
N GLY A 756 14.53 25.17 34.87
CA GLY A 756 14.41 24.75 36.26
C GLY A 756 13.01 24.77 36.86
N LYS A 757 11.96 25.15 36.10
CA LYS A 757 10.56 25.02 36.55
C LYS A 757 10.08 23.61 36.28
N ALA A 758 9.32 23.03 37.21
CA ALA A 758 8.64 21.76 37.02
C ALA A 758 7.19 22.03 36.61
N LEU A 759 6.71 21.30 35.62
CA LEU A 759 5.32 21.32 35.11
C LEU A 759 4.71 19.94 35.16
N ASP A 760 3.42 19.90 35.50
CA ASP A 760 2.63 18.69 35.29
C ASP A 760 2.05 18.68 33.85
N MET A 761 2.76 18.03 32.95
CA MET A 761 2.37 17.95 31.55
C MET A 761 1.11 17.10 31.34
N VAL A 762 0.89 16.12 32.20
CA VAL A 762 -0.30 15.24 32.12
C VAL A 762 -1.56 16.03 32.46
N SER A 763 -1.54 16.74 33.60
CA SER A 763 -2.66 17.61 33.99
C SER A 763 -2.84 18.77 33.02
N LEU A 764 -1.78 19.35 32.50
CA LEU A 764 -1.87 20.44 31.53
C LEU A 764 -2.68 20.02 30.31
N PHE A 765 -2.35 18.90 29.68
CA PHE A 765 -3.10 18.42 28.52
C PHE A 765 -4.53 17.99 28.88
N ALA A 766 -4.72 17.28 29.99
CA ALA A 766 -6.03 16.81 30.40
C ALA A 766 -6.99 17.98 30.68
N ASP A 767 -6.49 19.05 31.31
CA ASP A 767 -7.31 20.21 31.71
C ASP A 767 -7.56 21.16 30.52
N GLU A 768 -6.52 21.51 29.77
CA GLU A 768 -6.64 22.46 28.65
C GLU A 768 -7.43 21.87 27.46
N LEU A 769 -7.39 20.55 27.28
CA LEU A 769 -8.10 19.85 26.21
C LEU A 769 -9.40 19.18 26.67
N GLN A 770 -9.88 19.43 27.90
CA GLN A 770 -11.02 18.73 28.50
C GLN A 770 -12.25 18.62 27.58
N GLU A 771 -12.53 19.65 26.79
CA GLU A 771 -13.71 19.66 25.91
C GLU A 771 -13.61 18.68 24.74
N SER A 772 -12.40 18.54 24.17
CA SER A 772 -12.13 17.74 22.97
C SER A 772 -11.45 16.40 23.28
N LEU A 773 -10.76 16.27 24.41
CA LEU A 773 -10.02 15.08 24.80
C LEU A 773 -10.96 14.01 25.39
N ASP A 774 -10.91 12.82 24.82
CA ASP A 774 -11.55 11.64 25.39
C ASP A 774 -10.73 11.10 26.57
N TYR A 775 -9.47 10.80 26.30
CA TYR A 775 -8.45 10.51 27.30
C TYR A 775 -7.04 10.62 26.68
N LEU A 776 -6.06 10.74 27.52
CA LEU A 776 -4.65 10.56 27.16
C LEU A 776 -4.10 9.29 27.79
N VAL A 777 -3.06 8.73 27.16
CA VAL A 777 -2.35 7.55 27.64
C VAL A 777 -0.89 7.86 27.84
N VAL A 778 -0.36 7.43 28.99
CA VAL A 778 1.07 7.54 29.34
C VAL A 778 1.55 6.25 29.97
N ARG A 779 2.83 5.98 29.83
CA ARG A 779 3.48 4.84 30.44
C ARG A 779 3.65 5.05 31.96
N GLN A 780 3.15 4.10 32.76
CA GLN A 780 3.26 4.13 34.21
C GLN A 780 4.52 3.45 34.72
N SER A 781 4.95 2.40 34.06
CA SER A 781 6.16 1.62 34.36
C SER A 781 6.93 1.32 33.09
N ASP A 782 8.16 0.83 33.22
CA ASP A 782 8.89 0.27 32.10
C ASP A 782 8.12 -0.92 31.53
N CYS A 783 8.05 -0.99 30.19
CA CYS A 783 7.30 -2.00 29.48
C CYS A 783 8.25 -3.02 28.82
N THR A 784 7.84 -4.28 28.88
CA THR A 784 8.44 -5.41 28.18
C THR A 784 7.34 -6.18 27.48
N LEU A 785 7.67 -7.19 26.70
CA LEU A 785 6.67 -8.06 26.07
C LEU A 785 5.80 -8.81 27.10
N ASP A 786 6.31 -9.05 28.33
CA ASP A 786 5.61 -9.79 29.38
C ASP A 786 4.85 -8.89 30.35
N SER A 787 5.30 -7.67 30.56
CA SER A 787 4.73 -6.76 31.55
C SER A 787 4.75 -5.31 31.09
N CYS A 788 3.65 -4.61 31.33
CA CYS A 788 3.53 -3.18 31.06
C CYS A 788 2.39 -2.59 31.91
N SER A 789 2.52 -1.34 32.34
CA SER A 789 1.43 -0.58 32.93
C SER A 789 1.31 0.78 32.27
N VAL A 790 0.08 1.11 31.87
CA VAL A 790 -0.26 2.38 31.26
C VAL A 790 -1.33 3.08 32.06
N ARG A 791 -1.25 4.40 32.13
CA ARG A 791 -2.21 5.24 32.82
C ARG A 791 -3.05 6.00 31.80
N LEU A 792 -4.36 5.95 31.99
CA LEU A 792 -5.32 6.72 31.23
C LEU A 792 -5.80 7.88 32.10
N VAL A 793 -5.83 9.09 31.53
CA VAL A 793 -6.34 10.29 32.21
C VAL A 793 -7.32 11.01 31.28
N GLY A 794 -8.49 11.33 31.78
CA GLY A 794 -9.53 12.03 31.04
C GLY A 794 -10.63 12.56 31.94
N TYR A 795 -11.72 13.02 31.33
CA TYR A 795 -12.86 13.56 32.07
C TYR A 795 -14.15 12.82 31.70
N ARG A 796 -14.97 12.54 32.72
CA ARG A 796 -16.35 12.04 32.55
C ARG A 796 -17.27 12.86 33.39
N ASN A 797 -18.29 13.44 32.78
CA ASN A 797 -19.27 14.31 33.48
C ASN A 797 -18.63 15.47 34.28
N GLY A 798 -17.58 16.08 33.73
CA GLY A 798 -16.81 17.16 34.35
C GLY A 798 -15.88 16.71 35.51
N GLN A 799 -15.83 15.41 35.79
CA GLN A 799 -14.91 14.86 36.80
C GLN A 799 -13.73 14.19 36.15
N ARG A 800 -12.55 14.52 36.66
CA ARG A 800 -11.32 13.85 36.24
C ARG A 800 -11.36 12.38 36.65
N ARG A 801 -10.89 11.53 35.72
CA ARG A 801 -10.71 10.09 35.90
C ARG A 801 -9.26 9.72 35.63
N ASP A 802 -8.67 9.03 36.59
CA ASP A 802 -7.36 8.42 36.49
C ASP A 802 -7.53 6.90 36.56
N GLU A 803 -7.19 6.21 35.49
CA GLU A 803 -7.39 4.76 35.37
C GLU A 803 -6.09 4.09 34.93
N MET A 804 -5.94 2.81 35.19
CA MET A 804 -4.72 2.06 34.87
C MET A 804 -5.05 0.72 34.23
N ILE A 805 -4.37 0.44 33.13
CA ILE A 805 -4.28 -0.90 32.55
C ILE A 805 -2.90 -1.44 32.88
N SER A 806 -2.86 -2.64 33.43
CA SER A 806 -1.61 -3.36 33.70
C SER A 806 -1.65 -4.76 33.11
N ARG A 807 -0.56 -5.18 32.53
CA ARG A 807 -0.35 -6.51 31.96
C ARG A 807 0.82 -7.17 32.67
N GLU A 808 0.64 -8.41 33.10
CA GLU A 808 1.67 -9.22 33.70
C GLU A 808 1.41 -10.72 33.41
N SER A 809 2.37 -11.40 32.81
CA SER A 809 2.31 -12.83 32.51
C SER A 809 0.99 -13.28 31.84
N GLY A 810 0.55 -12.53 30.84
CA GLY A 810 -0.65 -12.84 30.05
C GLY A 810 -2.00 -12.45 30.71
N VAL A 811 -1.97 -11.90 31.94
CA VAL A 811 -3.15 -11.38 32.63
C VAL A 811 -3.19 -9.85 32.49
N ILE A 812 -4.34 -9.32 32.11
CA ILE A 812 -4.57 -7.88 31.98
C ILE A 812 -5.58 -7.45 33.04
N ARG A 813 -5.28 -6.34 33.73
CA ARG A 813 -6.16 -5.69 34.70
C ARG A 813 -6.47 -4.27 34.24
N TYR A 814 -7.72 -3.86 34.39
CA TYR A 814 -8.15 -2.49 34.13
C TYR A 814 -8.90 -1.97 35.35
N GLN A 815 -8.43 -0.90 35.97
CA GLN A 815 -8.95 -0.41 37.24
C GLN A 815 -8.94 1.12 37.34
N ALA A 816 -9.91 1.68 38.06
CA ALA A 816 -9.90 3.10 38.46
C ALA A 816 -8.91 3.30 39.64
N LEU A 817 -8.19 4.41 39.61
CA LEU A 817 -7.19 4.75 40.63
C LEU A 817 -7.71 5.77 41.68
N ASP A 818 -8.64 6.61 41.27
CA ASP A 818 -9.12 7.78 42.00
C ASP A 818 -10.55 7.63 42.57
N ALA A 819 -11.27 6.61 42.14
CA ALA A 819 -12.69 6.47 42.48
C ALA A 819 -13.01 5.15 43.18
N LYS A 820 -14.04 5.22 44.05
CA LYS A 820 -14.78 4.05 44.53
C LYS A 820 -15.74 3.60 43.42
N GLY A 821 -15.27 2.85 42.45
CA GLY A 821 -16.09 2.35 41.34
C GLY A 821 -15.32 1.66 40.24
N ALA A 822 -16.01 1.21 39.20
CA ALA A 822 -15.43 0.64 38.01
C ALA A 822 -14.82 1.74 37.11
N PRO A 823 -13.79 1.41 36.30
CA PRO A 823 -13.24 2.33 35.32
C PRO A 823 -14.28 2.66 34.22
N GLU A 824 -14.28 3.92 33.73
CA GLU A 824 -15.29 4.46 32.82
C GLU A 824 -14.74 4.98 31.49
N LEU A 825 -13.43 5.26 31.40
CA LEU A 825 -12.84 5.94 30.24
C LEU A 825 -13.01 5.13 28.94
N LEU A 826 -12.99 3.80 29.02
CA LEU A 826 -13.16 2.94 27.84
C LEU A 826 -14.62 2.53 27.58
N ALA A 827 -15.57 2.98 28.40
CA ALA A 827 -17.00 2.77 28.20
C ALA A 827 -17.42 1.29 28.01
N LEU A 828 -16.74 0.34 28.63
CA LEU A 828 -16.97 -1.11 28.45
C LEU A 828 -18.38 -1.57 28.84
N ALA A 829 -19.02 -0.91 29.82
CA ALA A 829 -20.38 -1.18 30.22
C ALA A 829 -21.42 -0.79 29.16
N GLN A 830 -21.11 0.17 28.31
CA GLN A 830 -22.02 0.65 27.27
C GLN A 830 -22.05 -0.35 26.11
N SER A 831 -23.22 -0.50 25.47
CA SER A 831 -23.37 -1.24 24.23
C SER A 831 -22.90 -0.41 23.03
N ASN A 832 -22.36 -1.07 22.01
CA ASN A 832 -21.97 -0.40 20.78
C ASN A 832 -23.21 0.04 20.00
N PRO A 833 -23.43 1.35 19.77
CA PRO A 833 -24.64 1.85 19.15
C PRO A 833 -24.74 1.57 17.64
N TYR A 834 -23.61 1.25 17.01
CA TYR A 834 -23.56 0.92 15.57
C TYR A 834 -23.94 -0.53 15.28
N LEU A 835 -23.95 -1.38 16.31
CA LEU A 835 -24.30 -2.80 16.17
C LEU A 835 -25.77 -3.03 16.50
N ALA A 836 -26.29 -4.18 16.08
CA ALA A 836 -27.61 -4.61 16.49
C ALA A 836 -27.69 -4.70 18.04
N PRO A 837 -28.84 -4.38 18.64
CA PRO A 837 -29.02 -4.56 20.06
C PRO A 837 -28.65 -5.97 20.51
N LEU A 838 -27.96 -6.07 21.63
CA LEU A 838 -27.54 -7.35 22.19
C LEU A 838 -28.76 -8.18 22.60
N SER A 839 -28.77 -9.46 22.30
CA SER A 839 -29.78 -10.41 22.81
C SER A 839 -29.62 -10.61 24.33
N ASP A 840 -30.65 -11.13 25.00
CA ASP A 840 -30.60 -11.41 26.44
C ASP A 840 -29.42 -12.32 26.82
N VAL A 841 -29.08 -13.28 25.96
CA VAL A 841 -27.91 -14.16 26.14
C VAL A 841 -26.62 -13.35 26.09
N GLN A 842 -26.46 -12.47 25.09
CA GLN A 842 -25.28 -11.61 24.95
C GLN A 842 -25.18 -10.59 26.10
N LEU A 843 -26.31 -10.01 26.55
CA LEU A 843 -26.35 -9.12 27.71
C LEU A 843 -25.90 -9.84 28.99
N SER A 844 -26.38 -11.06 29.19
CA SER A 844 -25.97 -11.90 30.34
C SER A 844 -24.47 -12.24 30.26
N ALA A 845 -23.97 -12.63 29.10
CA ALA A 845 -22.55 -12.91 28.89
C ALA A 845 -21.68 -11.66 29.11
N LYS A 846 -22.13 -10.50 28.64
CA LYS A 846 -21.44 -9.23 28.85
C LYS A 846 -21.38 -8.89 30.35
N GLN A 847 -22.50 -9.03 31.07
CA GLN A 847 -22.55 -8.77 32.51
C GLN A 847 -21.59 -9.69 33.28
N GLN A 848 -21.54 -10.99 32.95
CA GLN A 848 -20.61 -11.93 33.56
C GLN A 848 -19.14 -11.53 33.32
N LEU A 849 -18.79 -11.11 32.07
CA LEU A 849 -17.47 -10.65 31.77
C LEU A 849 -17.10 -9.35 32.50
N LEU A 850 -18.06 -8.40 32.63
CA LEU A 850 -17.84 -7.19 33.43
C LEU A 850 -17.56 -7.50 34.89
N GLU A 851 -18.33 -8.39 35.48
CA GLU A 851 -18.13 -8.82 36.86
C GLU A 851 -16.79 -9.56 37.04
N LEU A 852 -16.42 -10.42 36.08
CA LEU A 852 -15.17 -11.16 36.10
C LEU A 852 -13.97 -10.23 35.94
N CYS A 853 -13.99 -9.36 34.92
CA CYS A 853 -12.79 -8.61 34.52
C CYS A 853 -12.62 -7.29 35.29
N LEU A 854 -13.72 -6.60 35.65
CA LEU A 854 -13.69 -5.34 36.40
C LEU A 854 -13.94 -5.54 37.89
N GLY A 855 -14.75 -6.53 38.29
CA GLY A 855 -15.09 -6.81 39.68
C GLY A 855 -14.02 -7.64 40.43
N SER A 856 -13.05 -8.20 39.73
CA SER A 856 -12.05 -9.10 40.30
C SER A 856 -10.63 -8.49 40.29
N ALA A 857 -9.95 -8.56 41.42
CA ALA A 857 -8.53 -8.19 41.50
C ALA A 857 -7.59 -9.11 40.66
N LYS A 858 -8.11 -10.26 40.17
CA LYS A 858 -7.34 -11.24 39.41
C LYS A 858 -7.08 -10.82 37.98
N GLY A 859 -7.93 -9.95 37.38
CA GLY A 859 -7.87 -9.57 35.96
C GLY A 859 -8.37 -10.68 35.03
N CYS A 860 -8.26 -10.46 33.71
CA CYS A 860 -8.74 -11.35 32.66
C CYS A 860 -7.64 -11.63 31.64
N SER A 861 -7.83 -12.69 30.85
CA SER A 861 -7.00 -12.96 29.66
C SER A 861 -7.33 -11.97 28.53
N ALA A 862 -6.44 -11.87 27.57
CA ALA A 862 -6.67 -11.05 26.36
C ALA A 862 -7.98 -11.46 25.62
N GLU A 863 -8.26 -12.77 25.51
CA GLU A 863 -9.45 -13.30 24.86
C GLU A 863 -10.74 -12.86 25.58
N GLN A 864 -10.76 -12.91 26.91
CA GLN A 864 -11.89 -12.44 27.71
C GLN A 864 -12.13 -10.93 27.55
N TRP A 865 -11.06 -10.15 27.56
CA TRP A 865 -11.15 -8.70 27.31
C TRP A 865 -11.63 -8.39 25.89
N ARG A 866 -11.15 -9.10 24.87
CA ARG A 866 -11.63 -8.96 23.48
C ARG A 866 -13.12 -9.28 23.37
N SER A 867 -13.55 -10.38 23.99
CA SER A 867 -14.97 -10.77 24.01
C SER A 867 -15.87 -9.72 24.66
N LEU A 868 -15.42 -9.11 25.76
CA LEU A 868 -16.14 -8.01 26.42
C LEU A 868 -16.15 -6.76 25.54
N ALA A 869 -14.98 -6.35 25.05
CA ALA A 869 -14.81 -5.12 24.29
C ALA A 869 -15.50 -5.15 22.92
N ALA A 870 -15.64 -6.33 22.29
CA ALA A 870 -16.38 -6.49 21.03
C ALA A 870 -17.84 -6.03 21.11
N MET A 871 -18.44 -6.04 22.31
CA MET A 871 -19.80 -5.59 22.60
C MET A 871 -19.86 -4.10 23.03
N SER A 872 -18.74 -3.41 23.06
CA SER A 872 -18.58 -2.03 23.55
C SER A 872 -18.26 -1.05 22.39
N PRO A 873 -18.32 0.28 22.63
CA PRO A 873 -17.95 1.28 21.64
C PRO A 873 -16.47 1.29 21.24
N ARG A 874 -15.61 0.57 21.94
CA ARG A 874 -14.15 0.51 21.69
C ARG A 874 -13.67 -0.94 21.64
N PRO A 875 -13.82 -1.61 20.50
CA PRO A 875 -13.37 -2.99 20.33
C PRO A 875 -11.89 -3.15 20.66
N ASP A 876 -11.55 -4.18 21.42
CA ASP A 876 -10.18 -4.58 21.81
C ASP A 876 -9.32 -3.51 22.52
N ALA A 877 -9.90 -2.39 22.96
CA ALA A 877 -9.13 -1.25 23.50
C ALA A 877 -8.27 -1.63 24.71
N VAL A 878 -8.76 -2.44 25.65
CA VAL A 878 -8.01 -2.82 26.85
C VAL A 878 -6.75 -3.59 26.50
N VAL A 879 -6.84 -4.56 25.58
CA VAL A 879 -5.69 -5.40 25.18
C VAL A 879 -4.69 -4.55 24.42
N GLN A 880 -5.17 -3.76 23.45
CA GLN A 880 -4.27 -3.00 22.59
C GLN A 880 -3.56 -1.86 23.33
N LEU A 881 -4.24 -1.20 24.27
CA LEU A 881 -3.59 -0.20 25.13
C LEU A 881 -2.59 -0.85 26.11
N ALA A 882 -2.83 -2.08 26.57
CA ALA A 882 -1.89 -2.84 27.36
C ALA A 882 -0.59 -3.19 26.60
N HIS A 883 -0.65 -3.17 25.28
CA HIS A 883 0.47 -3.45 24.37
C HIS A 883 1.00 -2.20 23.62
N LEU A 884 0.44 -1.01 23.88
CA LEU A 884 0.80 0.21 23.15
C LEU A 884 2.28 0.56 23.24
N TYR A 885 2.88 0.31 24.41
CA TYR A 885 4.28 0.65 24.72
C TYR A 885 5.22 -0.56 24.70
N ASP A 886 4.85 -1.66 24.06
CA ASP A 886 5.78 -2.78 23.86
C ASP A 886 6.97 -2.37 22.96
N GLU A 887 6.80 -1.30 22.19
CA GLU A 887 7.86 -0.57 21.51
C GLU A 887 8.06 0.80 22.17
N ASP A 888 9.30 1.18 22.42
CA ASP A 888 9.66 2.47 23.02
C ASP A 888 9.45 3.69 22.11
N ARG A 889 8.98 3.43 20.89
CA ARG A 889 8.69 4.40 19.81
C ARG A 889 7.23 4.86 19.76
N ALA A 890 6.40 4.40 20.67
CA ALA A 890 4.95 4.65 20.66
C ALA A 890 4.54 6.06 21.17
N GLY A 891 5.49 6.97 21.33
CA GLY A 891 5.26 8.29 21.91
C GLY A 891 5.26 8.29 23.43
N THR A 892 5.51 9.46 24.04
CA THR A 892 5.51 9.59 25.48
C THR A 892 4.09 9.82 26.02
N ILE A 893 3.33 10.69 25.37
CA ILE A 893 1.90 10.95 25.61
C ILE A 893 1.16 10.72 24.31
N ASN A 894 0.09 9.92 24.37
CA ASN A 894 -0.86 9.73 23.28
C ASN A 894 -2.19 10.37 23.67
N LEU A 895 -2.65 11.37 22.89
CA LEU A 895 -3.94 12.05 23.06
C LEU A 895 -4.95 11.43 22.12
N PHE A 896 -6.10 11.02 22.64
CA PHE A 896 -7.22 10.51 21.85
C PHE A 896 -8.40 11.48 21.96
N PRO A 897 -8.84 12.11 20.85
CA PRO A 897 -9.95 13.05 20.87
C PRO A 897 -11.29 12.34 20.98
N LYS A 898 -12.27 13.05 21.51
CA LYS A 898 -13.68 12.63 21.51
C LYS A 898 -14.20 12.48 20.08
N GLU A 899 -15.27 11.72 19.94
CA GLU A 899 -16.01 11.59 18.69
C GLU A 899 -16.41 12.97 18.14
N GLY A 900 -16.26 13.18 16.84
CA GLY A 900 -16.54 14.45 16.16
C GLY A 900 -15.42 15.48 16.19
N PHE A 901 -14.37 15.27 16.99
CA PHE A 901 -13.16 16.11 17.00
C PHE A 901 -12.00 15.47 16.25
N GLY A 902 -11.14 16.29 15.64
CA GLY A 902 -9.89 15.88 15.02
C GLY A 902 -8.72 16.69 15.56
N TYR A 903 -7.62 16.01 15.91
CA TYR A 903 -6.36 16.66 16.32
C TYR A 903 -5.42 16.76 15.12
N ASN A 904 -5.91 17.36 14.03
CA ASN A 904 -5.15 17.60 12.82
C ASN A 904 -5.57 18.93 12.19
N THR A 905 -5.26 19.12 10.93
CA THR A 905 -5.79 20.20 10.11
C THR A 905 -7.21 19.89 9.59
N LEU A 906 -7.73 20.82 8.81
CA LEU A 906 -9.10 20.87 8.30
C LEU A 906 -9.42 19.72 7.33
N VAL A 907 -9.58 18.48 7.84
CA VAL A 907 -10.04 17.32 7.07
C VAL A 907 -11.30 16.72 7.70
N PRO A 908 -12.34 16.42 6.90
CA PRO A 908 -13.63 15.94 7.42
C PRO A 908 -13.64 14.44 7.78
N GLY A 909 -12.57 13.71 7.51
CA GLY A 909 -12.42 12.30 7.89
C GLY A 909 -11.16 12.06 8.70
N ARG A 910 -11.25 11.23 9.75
CA ARG A 910 -10.12 10.86 10.60
C ARG A 910 -10.07 9.36 10.85
N HIS A 911 -8.89 8.88 11.18
CA HIS A 911 -8.63 7.60 11.84
C HIS A 911 -7.49 7.76 12.86
N ALA A 912 -6.84 6.70 13.29
CA ALA A 912 -5.83 6.61 14.35
C ALA A 912 -6.39 6.61 15.77
N GLY A 913 -7.71 6.65 15.94
CA GLY A 913 -8.40 6.65 17.24
C GLY A 913 -8.81 5.27 17.73
N GLU A 914 -9.64 5.28 18.76
CA GLU A 914 -10.12 4.10 19.47
C GLU A 914 -11.63 3.87 19.32
N HIS A 915 -12.35 4.75 18.63
CA HIS A 915 -13.79 4.59 18.44
C HIS A 915 -14.11 3.48 17.46
N TYR A 916 -15.32 2.92 17.56
CA TYR A 916 -15.75 1.81 16.71
C TYR A 916 -15.55 2.08 15.23
N LEU A 917 -15.94 3.26 14.74
CA LEU A 917 -15.80 3.60 13.32
C LEU A 917 -14.34 3.59 12.83
N GLU A 918 -13.37 3.82 13.69
CA GLU A 918 -11.94 3.81 13.39
C GLU A 918 -11.34 2.40 13.56
N LYS A 919 -11.87 1.63 14.53
CA LYS A 919 -11.43 0.26 14.85
C LYS A 919 -12.03 -0.79 13.93
N ASP A 920 -13.21 -0.52 13.38
CA ASP A 920 -13.93 -1.42 12.49
C ASP A 920 -13.20 -1.55 11.15
N ALA A 921 -12.57 -2.68 10.92
CA ALA A 921 -11.85 -2.98 9.71
C ALA A 921 -12.44 -4.20 9.02
N PHE A 922 -12.43 -4.19 7.69
CA PHE A 922 -12.89 -5.34 6.92
C PHE A 922 -11.90 -6.50 7.04
N ILE A 923 -12.39 -7.71 7.20
CA ILE A 923 -11.67 -8.94 6.88
C ILE A 923 -12.65 -9.94 6.27
N GLY A 924 -12.25 -10.53 5.14
CA GLY A 924 -13.07 -11.51 4.43
C GLY A 924 -12.23 -12.52 3.67
N PHE A 925 -12.73 -13.75 3.63
CA PHE A 925 -12.16 -14.82 2.83
C PHE A 925 -13.25 -15.41 1.95
N TRP A 926 -12.93 -15.74 0.69
CA TRP A 926 -13.86 -16.35 -0.25
C TRP A 926 -13.13 -17.22 -1.28
N GLY A 927 -13.89 -17.98 -2.04
CA GLY A 927 -13.43 -18.95 -3.01
C GLY A 927 -14.16 -20.29 -2.82
N GLU A 928 -13.99 -21.21 -3.75
CA GLU A 928 -14.69 -22.53 -3.70
C GLU A 928 -14.20 -23.42 -2.54
N THR A 929 -13.02 -23.13 -2.00
CA THR A 929 -12.45 -23.84 -0.83
C THR A 929 -13.07 -23.41 0.49
N VAL A 930 -13.84 -22.31 0.50
CA VAL A 930 -14.45 -21.74 1.70
C VAL A 930 -15.88 -22.25 1.83
N LYS A 931 -16.22 -22.86 2.97
CA LYS A 931 -17.58 -23.35 3.22
C LYS A 931 -18.60 -22.20 3.27
N PRO A 932 -19.73 -22.31 2.56
CA PRO A 932 -20.77 -21.28 2.59
C PRO A 932 -21.31 -21.02 3.99
N GLY A 933 -21.52 -19.75 4.29
CA GLY A 933 -22.17 -19.33 5.54
C GLY A 933 -21.32 -19.44 6.80
N GLN A 934 -20.01 -19.75 6.68
CA GLN A 934 -19.08 -19.66 7.81
C GLN A 934 -19.03 -18.23 8.33
N ARG A 935 -18.93 -18.09 9.65
CA ARG A 935 -18.69 -16.82 10.32
C ARG A 935 -17.56 -16.99 11.29
N LEU A 936 -16.54 -16.19 11.13
CA LEU A 936 -15.46 -16.07 12.08
C LEU A 936 -15.87 -15.05 13.13
N GLY A 937 -15.39 -15.17 14.33
CA GLY A 937 -15.55 -14.12 15.35
C GLY A 937 -14.75 -12.86 14.98
N PRO A 938 -14.77 -11.81 15.81
CA PRO A 938 -13.88 -10.67 15.61
C PRO A 938 -12.43 -11.13 15.51
N LEU A 939 -11.76 -10.74 14.42
CA LEU A 939 -10.38 -11.12 14.12
C LEU A 939 -9.48 -9.89 14.07
N ASP A 940 -8.27 -10.05 14.55
CA ASP A 940 -7.20 -9.12 14.17
C ASP A 940 -6.96 -9.23 12.65
N ASN A 941 -6.95 -8.10 11.97
CA ASN A 941 -6.75 -8.05 10.51
C ASN A 941 -5.38 -8.61 10.07
N GLY A 942 -4.41 -8.70 10.97
CA GLY A 942 -3.12 -9.38 10.76
C GLY A 942 -3.22 -10.89 10.52
N SER A 943 -4.36 -11.53 10.78
CA SER A 943 -4.61 -12.95 10.48
C SER A 943 -4.75 -13.25 8.98
N LEU A 944 -4.81 -12.23 8.12
CA LEU A 944 -4.96 -12.40 6.67
C LEU A 944 -3.78 -13.16 6.05
N ALA A 945 -2.56 -12.63 6.20
CA ALA A 945 -1.36 -13.21 5.57
C ALA A 945 -1.05 -14.64 6.05
N PRO A 946 -1.05 -14.96 7.37
CA PRO A 946 -0.78 -16.32 7.84
C PRO A 946 -1.82 -17.35 7.35
N THR A 947 -3.08 -16.93 7.18
CA THR A 947 -4.13 -17.81 6.64
C THR A 947 -3.87 -18.17 5.18
N LEU A 948 -3.53 -17.18 4.34
CA LEU A 948 -3.18 -17.41 2.94
C LEU A 948 -1.87 -18.18 2.78
N TYR A 949 -0.89 -17.94 3.66
CA TYR A 949 0.36 -18.69 3.68
C TYR A 949 0.11 -20.17 3.96
N GLN A 950 -0.65 -20.48 5.02
CA GLN A 950 -0.97 -21.87 5.36
C GLN A 950 -1.74 -22.57 4.25
N TYR A 951 -2.65 -21.87 3.56
CA TYR A 951 -3.37 -22.44 2.41
C TYR A 951 -2.44 -22.81 1.26
N LEU A 952 -1.47 -21.91 0.93
CA LEU A 952 -0.54 -22.13 -0.17
C LEU A 952 0.48 -23.22 0.09
N THR A 953 0.97 -23.33 1.32
CA THR A 953 2.11 -24.17 1.67
C THR A 953 1.70 -25.46 2.37
N GLY A 954 0.54 -25.49 3.01
CA GLY A 954 0.14 -26.56 3.93
C GLY A 954 0.87 -26.53 5.29
N GLU A 955 1.81 -25.59 5.49
CA GLU A 955 2.57 -25.47 6.74
C GLU A 955 1.72 -24.83 7.82
N GLN A 956 1.83 -25.36 9.05
CA GLN A 956 1.15 -24.78 10.19
C GLN A 956 1.78 -23.44 10.57
N VAL A 957 0.94 -22.50 10.99
CA VAL A 957 1.37 -21.19 11.46
C VAL A 957 1.13 -21.08 12.96
N GLU A 958 2.22 -20.87 13.69
CA GLU A 958 2.19 -20.63 15.14
C GLU A 958 2.62 -19.19 15.43
N VAL A 959 1.85 -18.51 16.30
CA VAL A 959 2.18 -17.13 16.73
C VAL A 959 3.48 -17.13 17.52
N GLY A 960 4.39 -16.20 17.18
CA GLY A 960 5.72 -16.08 17.76
C GLY A 960 6.79 -16.89 17.03
N ASP A 961 6.41 -17.87 16.21
CA ASP A 961 7.35 -18.62 15.39
C ASP A 961 7.63 -17.93 14.05
N ASN A 962 8.87 -17.91 13.64
CA ASN A 962 9.31 -17.32 12.37
C ASN A 962 8.81 -15.87 12.11
N GLY A 963 8.53 -15.09 13.18
CA GLY A 963 8.06 -13.72 13.11
C GLY A 963 6.57 -13.57 12.79
N TRP A 964 5.76 -14.63 12.92
CA TRP A 964 4.30 -14.52 12.86
C TRP A 964 3.75 -13.85 14.11
N GLY A 965 2.97 -12.78 13.94
CA GLY A 965 2.32 -12.06 15.04
C GLY A 965 0.87 -12.46 15.25
N TYR A 966 0.27 -13.15 14.27
CA TYR A 966 -1.16 -13.46 14.24
C TYR A 966 -1.41 -14.91 13.81
N PRO A 967 -2.50 -15.52 14.30
CA PRO A 967 -2.81 -16.91 13.94
C PRO A 967 -3.43 -17.03 12.55
N SER A 968 -3.27 -18.19 11.94
CA SER A 968 -4.08 -18.59 10.79
C SER A 968 -5.47 -19.03 11.23
N VAL A 969 -6.48 -18.70 10.43
CA VAL A 969 -7.88 -19.15 10.63
C VAL A 969 -8.33 -20.13 9.56
N LEU A 970 -7.42 -20.71 8.79
CA LEU A 970 -7.72 -21.61 7.68
C LEU A 970 -8.60 -22.80 8.10
N SER A 971 -8.35 -23.37 9.28
CA SER A 971 -9.15 -24.47 9.79
C SER A 971 -10.63 -24.12 10.02
N SER A 972 -10.94 -22.85 10.21
CA SER A 972 -12.31 -22.37 10.38
C SER A 972 -13.00 -22.03 9.07
N LEU A 973 -12.28 -22.05 7.94
CA LEU A 973 -12.82 -21.78 6.60
C LEU A 973 -13.30 -23.06 5.89
N ASN A 974 -12.73 -24.21 6.26
CA ASN A 974 -12.93 -25.50 5.60
C ASN A 974 -14.04 -26.35 6.24
#